data_c53cf7a19e50f43ab3f64876b127c41b
#
_entry.id   c53cf7a19e50f43ab3f64876b127c41b
#
_cell.length_a   1.000
_cell.length_b   1.000
_cell.length_c   1.000
_cell.angle_alpha   90.00
_cell.angle_beta   90.00
_cell.angle_gamma   90.00
#
_symmetry.space_group_name_H-M   'P 1'
#
loop_
_entity.id
_entity.type
_entity.pdbx_description
1 polymer ?
#
loop_
_entity_poly.entity_id
_entity_poly.type
_entity_poly.pdbx_seq_one_letter_code
_entity_poly.pdbx_strand_id
1 'polypeptide(L)'
;MKRLALIHIAILLGALNAWCYTLHGKVVDKGNGEAIEFATIEVTPGQRTVLTDSQGHYSISLEAGTHSVKVSFIGYKSIVQRITINQNRTLNFELEEDSKLLDEVVVTAKEQNGLTSTSRIDRDAMSHLQPTSFSDLLELLPGNISHTPDMGSVNTIQLRETGNLTATGTLSNSENYAISSLGTLFVVDGAPINGDANMQNVPGAGSDATQPESKRDMTNRGVDMRTISTDNIESVEIVRGIPSVEYGNLTSGMVNIKRVRRATPLTARFKADEYSKLVSVGKGFHLGKSDHIMNVDGSYLDSKVDPRNNLENYKRVTLSTRFNMRFNRTAIETAWITGVDYTGSFDNSKTDPDLSALKINEYKSRYNRINFTSDLTFNITKKSWLKRVNLNTSASYQVDRLERRKQVAPQRASVAPTSMEEGVHDGQYLLNDYIASYVSDGKPLNIFLKLKGEGNFKLGIASNDYKLGGEWTLSKNYGDGQVYDLQRPLSASWVTRPRAYKDIPALKVLSFYAEDNLQLPLGKHCAELQAGLRTIQLVGLDSHYLLSGKMYFDPRVNAKWDFPAIRLGSRNLKLSLAGGYGVTTKMPTVSQLFPQVHYNDFIQLNYYDVLNPLEHSHVSLRTYIDDVTNYQLKPAVNHKWEVRLSASIGNNHFSITYFKEKMSSGFRNMAFYQPYAYTKYDANGIQAEYVTGPPLLDTIPSQAVTVLGGYSMVGNGSRLDKEGIEFTINTARWRKLATALTITGAWFRSTYTNSMMLYDHVSDVVDGSPVRNSYIGYYNYNEGRVNNRFNTNFMFDTQITRWGLVFTTTVQCMWWVSTRKLWQNGVPESYLDVADGQLHPYTTTSQSDPVLQFLTRTYNDNLFNALTTPIALYVNLKATKKVGKHLQIAVFANRLIDYLPDYKSNGLMVRRTSDPYFGMELNFSL
;
A
#
# COMPACT_ATOMS: atom_id res chain seq x y z
N MET A 1 -7.52 59.09 -4.03
CA MET A 1 -7.41 57.65 -4.13
C MET A 1 -8.67 56.87 -3.67
N LYS A 2 -9.39 57.22 -2.63
CA LYS A 2 -10.64 56.52 -2.20
C LYS A 2 -11.82 56.63 -3.16
N ARG A 3 -11.94 57.69 -3.99
CA ARG A 3 -13.02 57.83 -5.00
C ARG A 3 -12.75 57.07 -6.31
N LEU A 4 -11.50 56.81 -6.68
CA LEU A 4 -11.16 55.97 -7.85
C LEU A 4 -11.35 54.47 -7.56
N ALA A 5 -11.13 54.02 -6.35
CA ALA A 5 -11.34 52.63 -5.94
C ALA A 5 -12.84 52.24 -5.96
N LEU A 6 -13.73 53.19 -5.57
CA LEU A 6 -15.18 52.96 -5.61
C LEU A 6 -15.73 52.91 -7.03
N ILE A 7 -15.16 53.67 -7.99
CA ILE A 7 -15.54 53.62 -9.39
C ILE A 7 -15.09 52.33 -10.05
N HIS A 8 -13.91 51.81 -9.71
CA HIS A 8 -13.45 50.50 -10.20
C HIS A 8 -14.27 49.32 -9.65
N ILE A 9 -14.71 49.40 -8.39
CA ILE A 9 -15.62 48.43 -7.80
C ILE A 9 -17.02 48.49 -8.40
N ALA A 10 -17.53 49.70 -8.72
CA ALA A 10 -18.82 49.88 -9.37
C ALA A 10 -18.81 49.40 -10.84
N ILE A 11 -17.70 49.55 -11.56
CA ILE A 11 -17.54 49.03 -12.93
C ILE A 11 -17.38 47.49 -12.92
N LEU A 12 -16.74 46.92 -11.90
CA LEU A 12 -16.67 45.45 -11.73
C LEU A 12 -18.04 44.82 -11.37
N LEU A 13 -18.89 45.54 -10.63
CA LEU A 13 -20.24 45.08 -10.27
C LEU A 13 -21.29 45.29 -11.38
N GLY A 14 -21.04 46.16 -12.37
CA GLY A 14 -21.95 46.42 -13.49
C GLY A 14 -21.82 45.45 -14.68
N ALA A 15 -20.84 44.60 -14.72
CA ALA A 15 -20.59 43.64 -15.83
C ALA A 15 -21.15 42.21 -15.61
N LEU A 16 -21.97 42.00 -14.58
CA LEU A 16 -22.39 40.64 -14.14
C LEU A 16 -23.86 40.34 -14.42
N ASN A 17 -24.35 40.61 -15.62
CA ASN A 17 -25.69 40.16 -16.03
C ASN A 17 -25.62 39.12 -17.16
N ALA A 18 -24.81 38.06 -16.96
CA ALA A 18 -25.01 36.84 -17.73
C ALA A 18 -25.82 35.85 -16.88
N TRP A 19 -27.10 35.69 -17.23
CA TRP A 19 -27.97 34.71 -16.59
C TRP A 19 -27.46 33.30 -16.96
N CYS A 20 -26.74 32.62 -16.01
CA CYS A 20 -26.37 31.22 -16.14
C CYS A 20 -27.46 30.34 -15.54
N TYR A 21 -27.91 29.37 -16.31
CA TYR A 21 -28.85 28.34 -15.89
C TYR A 21 -28.14 27.02 -15.68
N THR A 22 -28.64 26.19 -14.81
CA THR A 22 -28.07 24.88 -14.56
C THR A 22 -28.80 23.82 -15.37
N LEU A 23 -28.05 23.11 -16.16
CA LEU A 23 -28.45 21.83 -16.72
C LEU A 23 -27.95 20.74 -15.78
N HIS A 24 -28.84 19.93 -15.26
CA HIS A 24 -28.51 18.80 -14.41
C HIS A 24 -29.32 17.56 -14.86
N GLY A 25 -28.85 16.39 -14.51
CA GLY A 25 -29.53 15.15 -14.87
C GLY A 25 -28.74 13.93 -14.46
N LYS A 26 -29.18 12.78 -14.96
CA LYS A 26 -28.60 11.49 -14.68
C LYS A 26 -28.27 10.80 -16.00
N VAL A 27 -27.13 10.09 -16.04
CA VAL A 27 -26.71 9.23 -17.14
C VAL A 27 -26.78 7.78 -16.63
N VAL A 28 -27.53 6.97 -17.34
CA VAL A 28 -27.70 5.56 -17.00
C VAL A 28 -27.50 4.67 -18.21
N ASP A 29 -27.19 3.40 -17.96
CA ASP A 29 -27.20 2.36 -18.98
C ASP A 29 -28.62 2.02 -19.39
N LYS A 30 -28.92 2.02 -20.66
CA LYS A 30 -30.24 1.72 -21.23
C LYS A 30 -30.65 0.27 -21.01
N GLY A 31 -29.69 -0.67 -20.94
CA GLY A 31 -29.95 -2.10 -20.80
C GLY A 31 -30.29 -2.54 -19.38
N ASN A 32 -29.59 -1.93 -18.39
CA ASN A 32 -29.70 -2.35 -17.00
C ASN A 32 -30.11 -1.24 -16.02
N GLY A 33 -30.26 0.01 -16.52
CA GLY A 33 -30.62 1.18 -15.71
C GLY A 33 -29.51 1.64 -14.74
N GLU A 34 -28.30 1.02 -14.76
CA GLU A 34 -27.20 1.41 -13.89
C GLU A 34 -26.70 2.83 -14.15
N ALA A 35 -26.37 3.51 -13.07
CA ALA A 35 -25.75 4.80 -13.15
C ALA A 35 -24.37 4.69 -13.81
N ILE A 36 -24.12 5.46 -14.83
CA ILE A 36 -22.82 5.52 -15.49
C ILE A 36 -22.03 6.63 -14.84
N GLU A 37 -21.10 6.25 -13.99
CA GLU A 37 -20.15 7.16 -13.36
C GLU A 37 -19.06 7.56 -14.36
N PHE A 38 -18.62 8.83 -14.30
CA PHE A 38 -17.63 9.42 -15.21
C PHE A 38 -18.04 9.44 -16.69
N ALA A 39 -19.32 9.34 -16.99
CA ALA A 39 -19.79 9.70 -18.33
C ALA A 39 -19.44 11.18 -18.57
N THR A 40 -18.89 11.44 -19.75
CA THR A 40 -18.47 12.79 -20.13
C THR A 40 -19.64 13.52 -20.76
N ILE A 41 -20.07 14.63 -20.18
CA ILE A 41 -21.05 15.56 -20.73
C ILE A 41 -20.30 16.77 -21.29
N GLU A 42 -20.30 16.93 -22.59
CA GLU A 42 -19.67 18.02 -23.30
C GLU A 42 -20.76 18.92 -23.89
N VAL A 43 -20.70 20.24 -23.61
CA VAL A 43 -21.70 21.21 -24.08
C VAL A 43 -21.05 22.24 -25.00
N THR A 44 -21.64 22.46 -26.18
CA THR A 44 -21.22 23.45 -27.17
C THR A 44 -22.40 24.35 -27.57
N PRO A 45 -22.22 25.68 -27.78
CA PRO A 45 -21.03 26.48 -27.63
C PRO A 45 -20.66 26.68 -26.15
N GLY A 46 -19.44 27.10 -25.87
CA GLY A 46 -18.90 27.27 -24.51
C GLY A 46 -18.00 26.10 -24.05
N GLN A 47 -18.09 24.97 -24.72
CA GLN A 47 -17.24 23.77 -24.53
C GLN A 47 -16.99 23.41 -23.06
N ARG A 48 -18.06 23.44 -22.28
CA ARG A 48 -18.01 23.01 -20.89
C ARG A 48 -18.13 21.49 -20.83
N THR A 49 -17.32 20.89 -20.00
CA THR A 49 -17.32 19.43 -19.82
C THR A 49 -17.46 19.13 -18.33
N VAL A 50 -18.38 18.25 -17.98
CA VAL A 50 -18.53 17.71 -16.64
C VAL A 50 -18.59 16.20 -16.72
N LEU A 51 -18.16 15.54 -15.66
CA LEU A 51 -18.27 14.08 -15.50
C LEU A 51 -19.43 13.77 -14.58
N THR A 52 -20.08 12.66 -14.81
CA THR A 52 -21.07 12.14 -13.86
C THR A 52 -20.41 11.62 -12.59
N ASP A 53 -21.08 11.77 -11.46
CA ASP A 53 -20.68 11.19 -10.17
C ASP A 53 -20.92 9.68 -10.12
N SER A 54 -20.64 9.04 -8.98
CA SER A 54 -20.83 7.60 -8.75
C SER A 54 -22.26 7.11 -8.91
N GLN A 55 -23.22 8.02 -9.02
CA GLN A 55 -24.63 7.74 -9.24
C GLN A 55 -25.11 8.20 -10.61
N GLY A 56 -24.17 8.53 -11.46
CA GLY A 56 -24.46 9.01 -12.81
C GLY A 56 -25.01 10.42 -12.89
N HIS A 57 -25.05 11.20 -11.79
CA HIS A 57 -25.55 12.57 -11.85
C HIS A 57 -24.51 13.53 -12.38
N TYR A 58 -24.96 14.52 -13.10
CA TYR A 58 -24.15 15.65 -13.56
C TYR A 58 -24.86 16.97 -13.31
N SER A 59 -24.10 18.03 -13.15
CA SER A 59 -24.59 19.39 -13.05
C SER A 59 -23.62 20.34 -13.75
N ILE A 60 -24.11 21.12 -14.67
CA ILE A 60 -23.33 22.07 -15.46
C ILE A 60 -24.06 23.41 -15.63
N SER A 61 -23.38 24.52 -15.38
CA SER A 61 -23.96 25.87 -15.55
C SER A 61 -23.74 26.35 -16.98
N LEU A 62 -24.80 26.78 -17.64
CA LEU A 62 -24.81 27.19 -19.04
C LEU A 62 -25.45 28.59 -19.18
N GLU A 63 -24.99 29.37 -20.13
CA GLU A 63 -25.58 30.60 -20.50
C GLU A 63 -26.95 30.40 -21.22
N ALA A 64 -27.85 31.36 -21.19
CA ALA A 64 -29.07 31.29 -21.97
C ALA A 64 -28.74 31.21 -23.47
N GLY A 65 -29.35 30.23 -24.14
CA GLY A 65 -29.09 30.00 -25.56
C GLY A 65 -29.30 28.56 -25.98
N THR A 66 -29.02 28.29 -27.24
CA THR A 66 -29.11 26.95 -27.80
C THR A 66 -27.75 26.25 -27.69
N HIS A 67 -27.75 25.10 -27.02
CA HIS A 67 -26.56 24.29 -26.75
C HIS A 67 -26.72 22.90 -27.37
N SER A 68 -25.62 22.33 -27.79
CA SER A 68 -25.53 20.93 -28.15
C SER A 68 -24.84 20.19 -27.00
N VAL A 69 -25.55 19.30 -26.38
CA VAL A 69 -25.05 18.44 -25.29
C VAL A 69 -24.66 17.10 -25.89
N LYS A 70 -23.39 16.75 -25.79
CA LYS A 70 -22.87 15.44 -26.15
C LYS A 70 -22.57 14.66 -24.88
N VAL A 71 -23.16 13.49 -24.74
CA VAL A 71 -22.87 12.56 -23.68
C VAL A 71 -22.14 11.36 -24.22
N SER A 72 -21.01 11.00 -23.64
CA SER A 72 -20.21 9.88 -24.09
C SER A 72 -19.62 9.14 -22.90
N PHE A 73 -19.59 7.83 -23.02
CA PHE A 73 -18.91 6.94 -22.10
C PHE A 73 -18.30 5.79 -22.90
N ILE A 74 -17.20 5.22 -22.40
CA ILE A 74 -16.50 4.14 -23.11
C ILE A 74 -17.40 2.91 -23.16
N GLY A 75 -17.52 2.31 -24.35
CA GLY A 75 -18.36 1.15 -24.59
C GLY A 75 -19.84 1.47 -24.86
N TYR A 76 -20.18 2.76 -24.96
CA TYR A 76 -21.56 3.21 -25.24
C TYR A 76 -21.64 4.13 -26.45
N LYS A 77 -22.76 4.07 -27.17
CA LYS A 77 -23.06 5.03 -28.25
C LYS A 77 -23.19 6.43 -27.68
N SER A 78 -22.41 7.34 -28.21
CA SER A 78 -22.52 8.76 -27.82
C SER A 78 -23.86 9.33 -28.25
N ILE A 79 -24.54 10.07 -27.36
CA ILE A 79 -25.77 10.79 -27.64
C ILE A 79 -25.42 12.27 -27.80
N VAL A 80 -25.93 12.88 -28.87
CA VAL A 80 -25.85 14.34 -29.09
C VAL A 80 -27.27 14.91 -29.19
N GLN A 81 -27.59 15.82 -28.26
CA GLN A 81 -28.92 16.45 -28.20
C GLN A 81 -28.80 17.97 -28.19
N ARG A 82 -29.55 18.64 -29.07
CA ARG A 82 -29.67 20.10 -29.05
C ARG A 82 -30.77 20.52 -28.07
N ILE A 83 -30.46 21.48 -27.21
CA ILE A 83 -31.38 22.00 -26.18
C ILE A 83 -31.29 23.52 -26.15
N THR A 84 -32.39 24.16 -25.80
CA THR A 84 -32.43 25.62 -25.50
C THR A 84 -32.52 25.77 -24.00
N ILE A 85 -31.61 26.55 -23.44
CA ILE A 85 -31.51 26.87 -22.02
C ILE A 85 -31.98 28.29 -21.81
N ASN A 86 -33.12 28.46 -21.16
CA ASN A 86 -33.71 29.74 -20.72
C ASN A 86 -34.16 29.68 -19.26
N GLN A 87 -34.02 28.52 -18.64
CA GLN A 87 -34.26 28.25 -17.21
C GLN A 87 -33.46 27.02 -16.79
N ASN A 88 -33.42 26.76 -15.49
CA ASN A 88 -32.83 25.49 -15.00
C ASN A 88 -33.59 24.33 -15.60
N ARG A 89 -32.83 23.33 -16.11
CA ARG A 89 -33.40 22.20 -16.82
C ARG A 89 -32.81 20.89 -16.32
N THR A 90 -33.66 19.87 -16.14
CA THR A 90 -33.26 18.49 -15.92
C THR A 90 -33.25 17.77 -17.26
N LEU A 91 -32.18 17.05 -17.57
CA LEU A 91 -32.05 16.23 -18.76
C LEU A 91 -31.32 14.92 -18.41
N ASN A 92 -32.02 13.80 -18.54
CA ASN A 92 -31.44 12.50 -18.30
C ASN A 92 -31.06 11.86 -19.64
N PHE A 93 -30.01 11.03 -19.61
CA PHE A 93 -29.53 10.29 -20.75
C PHE A 93 -29.46 8.83 -20.45
N GLU A 94 -29.95 8.01 -21.38
CA GLU A 94 -29.81 6.56 -21.38
C GLU A 94 -28.84 6.16 -22.49
N LEU A 95 -27.65 5.75 -22.13
CA LEU A 95 -26.65 5.32 -23.09
C LEU A 95 -26.88 3.85 -23.44
N GLU A 96 -26.86 3.53 -24.71
CA GLU A 96 -26.94 2.18 -25.23
C GLU A 96 -25.55 1.62 -25.47
N GLU A 97 -25.27 0.40 -24.99
CA GLU A 97 -23.98 -0.26 -25.28
C GLU A 97 -23.74 -0.38 -26.79
N ASP A 98 -22.58 0.01 -27.24
CA ASP A 98 -22.19 -0.06 -28.63
C ASP A 98 -21.53 -1.40 -28.97
N SER A 99 -22.31 -2.40 -29.29
CA SER A 99 -21.84 -3.73 -29.68
C SER A 99 -21.27 -3.81 -31.10
N LYS A 100 -21.33 -2.73 -31.89
CA LYS A 100 -20.99 -2.74 -33.33
C LYS A 100 -19.73 -1.99 -33.75
N LEU A 101 -19.23 -1.09 -32.91
CA LEU A 101 -17.98 -0.39 -33.20
C LEU A 101 -16.93 -0.90 -32.20
N LEU A 102 -15.81 -1.36 -32.71
CA LEU A 102 -14.55 -1.35 -31.98
C LEU A 102 -14.25 0.12 -31.71
N ASP A 103 -14.88 0.69 -30.66
CA ASP A 103 -14.51 2.00 -30.17
C ASP A 103 -13.02 1.95 -29.80
N GLU A 104 -12.36 3.05 -29.89
CA GLU A 104 -10.96 3.20 -29.58
C GLU A 104 -10.65 2.57 -28.21
N VAL A 105 -10.09 1.36 -28.22
CA VAL A 105 -9.74 0.63 -27.00
C VAL A 105 -8.65 1.43 -26.29
N VAL A 106 -8.95 1.93 -25.10
CA VAL A 106 -7.97 2.65 -24.30
C VAL A 106 -7.16 1.63 -23.51
N VAL A 107 -5.91 1.47 -23.89
CA VAL A 107 -5.00 0.46 -23.31
C VAL A 107 -4.11 1.02 -22.20
N THR A 108 -4.35 2.26 -21.77
CA THR A 108 -3.54 2.99 -20.79
C THR A 108 -4.36 3.43 -19.60
N ALA A 109 -3.70 3.75 -18.49
CA ALA A 109 -4.34 4.51 -17.43
C ALA A 109 -4.69 5.92 -17.92
N LYS A 110 -5.88 6.40 -17.55
CA LYS A 110 -6.33 7.76 -17.83
C LYS A 110 -6.06 8.66 -16.63
N GLU A 111 -5.26 9.69 -16.80
CA GLU A 111 -5.18 10.77 -15.82
C GLU A 111 -6.46 11.59 -15.83
N GLN A 112 -7.13 11.64 -14.70
CA GLN A 112 -8.37 12.42 -14.56
C GLN A 112 -8.07 13.91 -14.44
N ASN A 113 -8.83 14.73 -15.15
CA ASN A 113 -8.76 16.18 -15.01
C ASN A 113 -9.64 16.68 -13.84
N GLY A 114 -9.50 16.04 -12.67
CA GLY A 114 -10.20 16.36 -11.43
C GLY A 114 -9.43 17.36 -10.54
N LEU A 115 -9.81 17.44 -9.29
CA LEU A 115 -9.21 18.32 -8.28
C LEU A 115 -7.85 17.84 -7.79
N THR A 116 -7.57 16.52 -7.82
CA THR A 116 -6.34 15.90 -7.32
C THR A 116 -5.80 14.90 -8.34
N SER A 117 -4.53 14.52 -8.20
CA SER A 117 -3.88 13.56 -9.09
C SER A 117 -4.46 12.16 -8.92
N THR A 118 -5.16 11.70 -9.94
CA THR A 118 -5.86 10.42 -9.94
C THR A 118 -5.72 9.76 -11.29
N SER A 119 -5.31 8.48 -11.28
CA SER A 119 -5.26 7.62 -12.46
C SER A 119 -6.40 6.62 -12.40
N ARG A 120 -7.11 6.44 -13.50
CA ARG A 120 -8.14 5.44 -13.67
C ARG A 120 -7.72 4.40 -14.70
N ILE A 121 -7.87 3.14 -14.33
CA ILE A 121 -7.61 1.97 -15.19
C ILE A 121 -8.95 1.27 -15.40
N ASP A 122 -9.44 1.28 -16.62
CA ASP A 122 -10.69 0.64 -17.01
C ASP A 122 -10.46 -0.83 -17.41
N ARG A 123 -11.53 -1.61 -17.50
CA ARG A 123 -11.50 -3.03 -17.83
C ARG A 123 -10.78 -3.33 -19.15
N ASP A 124 -10.93 -2.47 -20.17
CA ASP A 124 -10.27 -2.65 -21.45
C ASP A 124 -8.74 -2.56 -21.35
N ALA A 125 -8.24 -1.59 -20.57
CA ALA A 125 -6.82 -1.47 -20.29
C ALA A 125 -6.29 -2.70 -19.54
N MET A 126 -7.05 -3.21 -18.56
CA MET A 126 -6.70 -4.43 -17.84
C MET A 126 -6.71 -5.66 -18.76
N SER A 127 -7.71 -5.81 -19.61
CA SER A 127 -7.81 -6.93 -20.56
C SER A 127 -6.65 -6.93 -21.57
N HIS A 128 -6.18 -5.76 -21.98
CA HIS A 128 -5.02 -5.64 -22.88
C HIS A 128 -3.71 -5.88 -22.10
N LEU A 129 -3.61 -5.43 -20.85
CA LEU A 129 -2.44 -5.62 -20.00
C LEU A 129 -2.20 -7.08 -19.62
N GLN A 130 -3.27 -7.87 -19.50
CA GLN A 130 -3.24 -9.29 -19.12
C GLN A 130 -2.59 -9.53 -17.75
N PRO A 131 -3.05 -8.86 -16.70
CA PRO A 131 -2.40 -8.94 -15.40
C PRO A 131 -2.52 -10.35 -14.78
N THR A 132 -1.47 -10.82 -14.12
CA THR A 132 -1.46 -12.02 -13.27
C THR A 132 -1.88 -11.65 -11.85
N SER A 133 -1.44 -10.49 -11.40
CA SER A 133 -1.75 -9.95 -10.08
C SER A 133 -2.13 -8.46 -10.18
N PHE A 134 -2.67 -7.94 -9.08
CA PHE A 134 -3.04 -6.52 -9.02
C PHE A 134 -1.81 -5.60 -9.19
N SER A 135 -0.61 -6.05 -8.76
CA SER A 135 0.63 -5.27 -8.89
C SER A 135 0.95 -4.90 -10.34
N ASP A 136 0.56 -5.75 -11.30
CA ASP A 136 0.85 -5.53 -12.72
C ASP A 136 0.13 -4.29 -13.26
N LEU A 137 -1.01 -3.91 -12.65
CA LEU A 137 -1.75 -2.69 -13.03
C LEU A 137 -0.94 -1.42 -12.77
N LEU A 138 -0.01 -1.47 -11.82
CA LEU A 138 0.80 -0.31 -11.45
C LEU A 138 1.76 0.12 -12.54
N GLU A 139 2.12 -0.77 -13.49
CA GLU A 139 2.97 -0.40 -14.64
C GLU A 139 2.36 0.70 -15.52
N LEU A 140 1.03 0.85 -15.48
CA LEU A 140 0.31 1.88 -16.23
C LEU A 140 0.39 3.26 -15.60
N LEU A 141 0.86 3.37 -14.35
CA LEU A 141 0.99 4.64 -13.65
C LEU A 141 2.25 5.40 -14.08
N PRO A 142 2.23 6.75 -14.09
CA PRO A 142 3.43 7.52 -14.31
C PRO A 142 4.54 7.16 -13.33
N GLY A 143 5.76 6.96 -13.83
CA GLY A 143 6.92 6.65 -13.00
C GLY A 143 7.11 5.16 -12.67
N ASN A 144 6.25 4.27 -13.12
CA ASN A 144 6.43 2.83 -12.93
C ASN A 144 6.89 2.16 -14.24
N ILE A 145 7.51 1.02 -14.09
CA ILE A 145 7.97 0.17 -15.20
C ILE A 145 7.41 -1.24 -15.02
N SER A 146 7.33 -2.01 -16.12
CA SER A 146 6.93 -3.42 -16.04
C SER A 146 8.00 -4.23 -15.30
N HIS A 147 7.55 -5.20 -14.55
CA HIS A 147 8.39 -6.16 -13.85
C HIS A 147 7.84 -7.56 -14.07
N THR A 148 8.69 -8.55 -13.92
CA THR A 148 8.26 -9.95 -13.92
C THR A 148 7.42 -10.20 -12.66
N PRO A 149 6.22 -10.78 -12.77
CA PRO A 149 5.41 -11.07 -11.60
C PRO A 149 6.12 -12.01 -10.63
N ASP A 150 6.40 -11.54 -9.42
CA ASP A 150 6.92 -12.37 -8.33
C ASP A 150 5.78 -12.69 -7.36
N MET A 151 5.30 -13.93 -7.41
CA MET A 151 4.28 -14.43 -6.49
C MET A 151 4.88 -15.13 -5.27
N GLY A 152 6.19 -15.32 -5.24
CA GLY A 152 6.90 -15.91 -4.09
C GLY A 152 7.17 -14.93 -2.95
N SER A 153 7.04 -13.62 -3.22
CA SER A 153 7.21 -12.57 -2.21
C SER A 153 5.95 -11.74 -2.10
N VAL A 154 5.70 -11.16 -0.91
CA VAL A 154 4.58 -10.23 -0.72
C VAL A 154 4.73 -9.01 -1.62
N ASN A 155 3.64 -8.62 -2.26
CA ASN A 155 3.58 -7.48 -3.16
C ASN A 155 2.85 -6.32 -2.49
N THR A 156 3.58 -5.32 -2.04
CA THR A 156 3.03 -4.13 -1.39
C THR A 156 3.10 -2.92 -2.31
N ILE A 157 2.11 -2.03 -2.22
CA ILE A 157 2.03 -0.85 -3.08
C ILE A 157 2.97 0.25 -2.61
N GLN A 158 3.56 0.96 -3.57
CA GLN A 158 4.31 2.19 -3.33
C GLN A 158 3.84 3.27 -4.29
N LEU A 159 3.42 4.39 -3.74
CA LEU A 159 2.93 5.52 -4.51
C LEU A 159 3.88 6.70 -4.37
N ARG A 160 4.32 7.26 -5.52
CA ARG A 160 5.20 8.43 -5.56
C ARG A 160 6.47 8.26 -4.73
N GLU A 161 7.10 7.10 -4.81
CA GLU A 161 8.23 6.73 -3.96
C GLU A 161 9.30 5.99 -4.75
N THR A 162 10.54 6.14 -4.33
CA THR A 162 11.68 5.41 -4.89
C THR A 162 12.63 5.00 -3.77
N GLY A 163 13.39 3.92 -3.99
CA GLY A 163 14.42 3.46 -3.05
C GLY A 163 14.16 2.11 -2.42
N ASN A 164 12.99 1.54 -2.65
CA ASN A 164 12.68 0.18 -2.25
C ASN A 164 12.84 -0.84 -3.39
N LEU A 165 13.25 -0.37 -4.58
CA LEU A 165 13.64 -1.25 -5.67
C LEU A 165 15.14 -1.52 -5.55
N THR A 166 15.53 -2.79 -5.47
CA THR A 166 16.93 -3.19 -5.65
C THR A 166 17.35 -2.96 -7.10
N ALA A 167 18.64 -3.04 -7.40
CA ALA A 167 19.15 -2.94 -8.77
C ALA A 167 18.56 -3.98 -9.73
N THR A 168 17.99 -5.06 -9.20
CA THR A 168 17.28 -6.12 -9.93
C THR A 168 15.76 -5.91 -10.04
N GLY A 169 15.26 -4.78 -9.55
CA GLY A 169 13.82 -4.45 -9.59
C GLY A 169 12.98 -5.12 -8.50
N THR A 170 13.59 -5.87 -7.58
CA THR A 170 12.89 -6.45 -6.42
C THR A 170 12.70 -5.42 -5.31
N LEU A 171 11.54 -5.48 -4.63
CA LEU A 171 11.23 -4.60 -3.51
C LEU A 171 12.10 -4.94 -2.30
N SER A 172 12.66 -3.93 -1.64
CA SER A 172 13.29 -4.12 -0.34
C SER A 172 12.21 -4.36 0.72
N ASN A 173 12.31 -5.46 1.44
CA ASN A 173 11.39 -5.81 2.52
C ASN A 173 11.77 -5.17 3.86
N SER A 174 12.57 -4.12 3.87
CA SER A 174 12.94 -3.42 5.11
C SER A 174 11.69 -2.81 5.77
N GLU A 175 11.42 -3.18 7.01
CA GLU A 175 10.29 -2.67 7.80
C GLU A 175 10.27 -1.14 7.89
N ASN A 176 11.44 -0.51 7.97
CA ASN A 176 11.58 0.94 8.08
C ASN A 176 11.07 1.68 6.84
N TYR A 177 10.91 1.00 5.71
CA TYR A 177 10.42 1.57 4.45
C TYR A 177 8.99 1.13 4.10
N ALA A 178 8.36 0.26 4.87
CA ALA A 178 7.00 -0.22 4.61
C ALA A 178 5.91 0.79 4.98
N ILE A 179 6.26 1.90 5.62
CA ILE A 179 5.30 2.89 6.13
C ILE A 179 4.39 3.47 5.03
N SER A 180 4.88 3.63 3.81
CA SER A 180 4.07 4.09 2.67
C SER A 180 3.01 3.08 2.27
N SER A 181 3.35 1.80 2.27
CA SER A 181 2.41 0.71 1.95
C SER A 181 1.37 0.54 3.04
N LEU A 182 1.78 0.58 4.32
CA LEU A 182 0.87 0.59 5.46
C LEU A 182 -0.09 1.80 5.41
N GLY A 183 0.40 2.94 4.93
CA GLY A 183 -0.36 4.18 4.76
C GLY A 183 -1.19 4.25 3.48
N THR A 184 -1.25 3.21 2.65
CA THR A 184 -2.09 3.18 1.44
C THR A 184 -3.40 2.44 1.70
N LEU A 185 -4.52 3.12 1.50
CA LEU A 185 -5.86 2.57 1.70
C LEU A 185 -6.34 1.83 0.44
N PHE A 186 -6.69 0.57 0.57
CA PHE A 186 -7.41 -0.19 -0.46
C PHE A 186 -8.89 -0.27 -0.13
N VAL A 187 -9.73 0.12 -1.07
CA VAL A 187 -11.18 0.09 -0.96
C VAL A 187 -11.75 -0.77 -2.08
N VAL A 188 -12.58 -1.73 -1.75
CA VAL A 188 -13.29 -2.58 -2.72
C VAL A 188 -14.79 -2.38 -2.54
N ASP A 189 -15.45 -1.87 -3.56
CA ASP A 189 -16.90 -1.56 -3.53
C ASP A 189 -17.32 -0.73 -2.30
N GLY A 190 -16.48 0.25 -1.89
CA GLY A 190 -16.73 1.16 -0.78
C GLY A 190 -16.24 0.68 0.59
N ALA A 191 -15.85 -0.58 0.74
CA ALA A 191 -15.35 -1.16 1.99
C ALA A 191 -13.81 -1.28 1.99
N PRO A 192 -13.10 -0.90 3.06
CA PRO A 192 -11.65 -1.01 3.13
C PRO A 192 -11.19 -2.46 3.31
N ILE A 193 -10.03 -2.79 2.71
CA ILE A 193 -9.26 -3.97 3.08
C ILE A 193 -8.40 -3.56 4.27
N ASN A 194 -8.67 -4.13 5.44
CA ASN A 194 -7.97 -3.80 6.67
C ASN A 194 -7.02 -4.93 7.08
N GLY A 195 -5.74 -4.59 7.33
CA GLY A 195 -4.71 -5.50 7.81
C GLY A 195 -4.15 -5.13 9.18
N ASP A 196 -4.79 -4.18 9.92
CA ASP A 196 -4.25 -3.66 11.18
C ASP A 196 -4.17 -4.73 12.30
N ALA A 197 -4.93 -5.83 12.18
CA ALA A 197 -4.88 -6.98 13.08
C ALA A 197 -4.04 -8.16 12.55
N ASN A 198 -3.33 -8.01 11.44
CA ASN A 198 -2.43 -9.03 10.93
C ASN A 198 -1.17 -9.07 11.80
N MET A 199 -0.87 -10.24 12.35
CA MET A 199 0.25 -10.45 13.29
C MET A 199 1.09 -11.67 12.94
N GLN A 200 0.97 -12.15 11.70
CA GLN A 200 1.68 -13.34 11.25
C GLN A 200 3.11 -13.01 10.86
N ASN A 201 4.02 -13.34 11.73
CA ASN A 201 5.45 -13.27 11.47
C ASN A 201 6.15 -14.46 12.13
N VAL A 202 7.37 -14.67 11.72
CA VAL A 202 8.33 -15.53 12.43
C VAL A 202 9.34 -14.60 13.08
N PRO A 203 9.39 -14.52 14.42
CA PRO A 203 10.34 -13.66 15.10
C PRO A 203 11.78 -13.94 14.65
N GLY A 204 12.56 -12.88 14.43
CA GLY A 204 13.94 -12.99 13.97
C GLY A 204 14.13 -13.29 12.47
N ALA A 205 13.09 -13.67 11.72
CA ALA A 205 13.21 -13.94 10.29
C ALA A 205 13.33 -12.70 9.42
N GLY A 206 12.85 -11.55 9.91
CA GLY A 206 12.74 -10.31 9.13
C GLY A 206 14.05 -9.72 8.61
N SER A 207 15.19 -10.07 9.22
CA SER A 207 16.51 -9.56 8.83
C SER A 207 17.26 -10.47 7.85
N ASP A 208 16.86 -11.73 7.73
CA ASP A 208 17.49 -12.70 6.83
C ASP A 208 16.68 -12.88 5.55
N ALA A 209 17.09 -12.18 4.49
CA ALA A 209 16.45 -12.26 3.18
C ALA A 209 16.54 -13.65 2.52
N THR A 210 17.36 -14.55 3.03
CA THR A 210 17.48 -15.93 2.53
C THR A 210 16.40 -16.84 3.08
N GLN A 211 15.75 -16.45 4.19
CA GLN A 211 14.67 -17.23 4.79
C GLN A 211 13.37 -17.00 4.02
N PRO A 212 12.66 -18.07 3.62
CA PRO A 212 11.40 -17.94 2.87
C PRO A 212 10.35 -17.09 3.58
N GLU A 213 10.26 -17.19 4.89
CA GLU A 213 9.31 -16.47 5.72
C GLU A 213 9.51 -14.95 5.75
N SER A 214 10.74 -14.46 5.60
CA SER A 214 11.02 -13.02 5.58
C SER A 214 10.43 -12.34 4.33
N LYS A 215 10.32 -13.09 3.23
CA LYS A 215 9.71 -12.63 1.98
C LYS A 215 8.18 -12.59 2.06
N ARG A 216 7.58 -13.18 3.09
CA ARG A 216 6.13 -13.42 3.20
C ARG A 216 5.47 -12.74 4.39
N ASP A 217 6.24 -12.05 5.21
CA ASP A 217 5.73 -11.28 6.35
C ASP A 217 4.95 -10.03 5.89
N MET A 218 3.71 -9.93 6.34
CA MET A 218 2.80 -8.81 6.08
C MET A 218 2.50 -7.95 7.31
N THR A 219 3.10 -8.24 8.44
CA THR A 219 2.90 -7.47 9.68
C THR A 219 3.35 -6.02 9.48
N ASN A 220 2.44 -5.07 9.68
CA ASN A 220 2.67 -3.63 9.51
C ASN A 220 3.07 -3.19 8.07
N ARG A 221 2.81 -4.01 7.04
CA ARG A 221 3.19 -3.72 5.65
C ARG A 221 2.03 -3.37 4.72
N GLY A 222 0.80 -3.29 5.25
CA GLY A 222 -0.39 -2.93 4.48
C GLY A 222 -1.06 -4.13 3.81
N VAL A 223 -1.38 -4.02 2.52
CA VAL A 223 -2.15 -5.03 1.77
C VAL A 223 -1.25 -5.79 0.80
N ASP A 224 -1.29 -7.12 0.87
CA ASP A 224 -0.64 -7.98 -0.13
C ASP A 224 -1.47 -8.05 -1.41
N MET A 225 -0.99 -7.41 -2.45
CA MET A 225 -1.67 -7.33 -3.75
C MET A 225 -1.78 -8.68 -4.47
N ARG A 226 -1.00 -9.71 -4.08
CA ARG A 226 -1.15 -11.07 -4.61
C ARG A 226 -2.53 -11.66 -4.30
N THR A 227 -3.16 -11.23 -3.20
CA THR A 227 -4.49 -11.72 -2.76
C THR A 227 -5.65 -11.11 -3.55
N ILE A 228 -5.41 -10.08 -4.36
CA ILE A 228 -6.43 -9.38 -5.12
C ILE A 228 -6.49 -9.94 -6.54
N SER A 229 -7.61 -10.58 -6.92
CA SER A 229 -7.86 -10.98 -8.30
C SER A 229 -8.26 -9.78 -9.15
N THR A 230 -7.79 -9.73 -10.39
CA THR A 230 -8.14 -8.68 -11.36
C THR A 230 -9.30 -9.07 -12.29
N ASP A 231 -9.78 -10.31 -12.21
CA ASP A 231 -10.71 -10.89 -13.18
C ASP A 231 -12.11 -10.27 -13.15
N ASN A 232 -12.57 -9.86 -11.97
CA ASN A 232 -13.90 -9.28 -11.75
C ASN A 232 -13.91 -7.75 -11.57
N ILE A 233 -12.80 -7.11 -11.84
CA ILE A 233 -12.66 -5.65 -11.71
C ILE A 233 -13.23 -4.97 -12.96
N GLU A 234 -14.07 -3.94 -12.75
CA GLU A 234 -14.57 -3.05 -13.78
C GLU A 234 -13.64 -1.84 -13.98
N SER A 235 -13.23 -1.24 -12.86
CA SER A 235 -12.27 -0.13 -12.88
C SER A 235 -11.48 -0.05 -11.58
N VAL A 236 -10.28 0.48 -11.68
CA VAL A 236 -9.42 0.85 -10.55
C VAL A 236 -9.13 2.33 -10.64
N GLU A 237 -9.35 3.02 -9.54
CA GLU A 237 -9.01 4.43 -9.38
C GLU A 237 -7.91 4.55 -8.33
N ILE A 238 -6.78 5.13 -8.70
CA ILE A 238 -5.61 5.29 -7.84
C ILE A 238 -5.40 6.76 -7.58
N VAL A 239 -5.76 7.21 -6.38
CA VAL A 239 -5.58 8.58 -5.91
C VAL A 239 -4.21 8.71 -5.28
N ARG A 240 -3.30 9.38 -5.96
CA ARG A 240 -1.92 9.62 -5.51
C ARG A 240 -1.79 10.95 -4.78
N GLY A 241 -2.64 11.91 -5.10
CA GLY A 241 -2.66 13.23 -4.48
C GLY A 241 -3.39 13.27 -3.14
N ILE A 242 -4.28 14.24 -2.98
CA ILE A 242 -5.02 14.52 -1.74
C ILE A 242 -6.45 13.98 -1.89
N PRO A 243 -6.78 12.82 -1.29
CA PRO A 243 -8.10 12.24 -1.42
C PRO A 243 -9.16 13.04 -0.66
N SER A 244 -10.46 12.87 -1.00
CA SER A 244 -11.59 13.38 -0.23
C SER A 244 -11.48 13.00 1.25
N VAL A 245 -11.97 13.85 2.16
CA VAL A 245 -12.00 13.58 3.61
C VAL A 245 -12.91 12.39 3.98
N GLU A 246 -13.73 11.93 3.05
CA GLU A 246 -14.50 10.68 3.20
C GLU A 246 -13.59 9.48 3.50
N TYR A 247 -12.35 9.52 3.02
CA TYR A 247 -11.35 8.45 3.20
C TYR A 247 -10.28 8.87 4.20
N GLY A 248 -10.02 8.03 5.18
CA GLY A 248 -9.07 8.30 6.27
C GLY A 248 -8.26 7.08 6.68
N ASN A 249 -7.52 7.22 7.77
CA ASN A 249 -6.58 6.21 8.27
C ASN A 249 -5.52 5.82 7.22
N LEU A 250 -5.00 6.82 6.52
CA LEU A 250 -4.03 6.69 5.43
C LEU A 250 -3.02 7.84 5.47
N THR A 251 -1.81 7.62 4.93
CA THR A 251 -0.78 8.64 4.75
C THR A 251 -0.28 8.76 3.32
N SER A 252 -0.36 7.70 2.51
CA SER A 252 0.22 7.69 1.15
C SER A 252 -0.81 8.00 0.08
N GLY A 253 -1.80 7.18 -0.10
CA GLY A 253 -2.81 7.36 -1.14
C GLY A 253 -3.94 6.35 -1.00
N MET A 254 -4.75 6.23 -2.04
CA MET A 254 -5.90 5.34 -2.04
C MET A 254 -6.02 4.59 -3.35
N VAL A 255 -6.38 3.33 -3.26
CA VAL A 255 -6.76 2.45 -4.37
C VAL A 255 -8.22 2.10 -4.21
N ASN A 256 -9.06 2.59 -5.11
CA ASN A 256 -10.50 2.32 -5.13
C ASN A 256 -10.81 1.33 -6.25
N ILE A 257 -11.26 0.15 -5.91
CA ILE A 257 -11.56 -0.96 -6.82
C ILE A 257 -13.07 -1.08 -6.93
N LYS A 258 -13.58 -0.97 -8.14
CA LYS A 258 -14.98 -1.23 -8.46
C LYS A 258 -15.08 -2.50 -9.27
N ARG A 259 -15.94 -3.41 -8.82
CA ARG A 259 -16.15 -4.70 -9.48
C ARG A 259 -17.35 -4.63 -10.42
N VAL A 260 -17.40 -5.56 -11.38
CA VAL A 260 -18.50 -5.68 -12.35
C VAL A 260 -19.83 -5.86 -11.61
N ARG A 261 -20.83 -5.03 -11.96
CA ARG A 261 -22.16 -5.01 -11.34
C ARG A 261 -23.31 -5.12 -12.35
N ARG A 262 -22.98 -5.34 -13.62
CA ARG A 262 -23.92 -5.46 -14.74
C ARG A 262 -24.10 -6.90 -15.16
N ALA A 263 -25.19 -7.18 -15.86
CA ALA A 263 -25.34 -8.47 -16.52
C ALA A 263 -24.24 -8.63 -17.59
N THR A 264 -23.59 -9.76 -17.58
CA THR A 264 -22.52 -10.07 -18.53
C THR A 264 -22.72 -11.48 -19.11
N PRO A 265 -22.32 -11.73 -20.36
CA PRO A 265 -22.26 -13.09 -20.88
C PRO A 265 -21.35 -13.96 -20.03
N LEU A 266 -21.42 -15.28 -20.21
CA LEU A 266 -20.45 -16.18 -19.59
C LEU A 266 -19.08 -15.87 -20.17
N THR A 267 -18.14 -15.51 -19.29
CA THR A 267 -16.76 -15.24 -19.65
C THR A 267 -15.83 -16.28 -19.02
N ALA A 268 -14.87 -16.76 -19.79
CA ALA A 268 -13.81 -17.63 -19.31
C ALA A 268 -12.46 -17.09 -19.78
N ARG A 269 -11.51 -16.99 -18.87
CA ARG A 269 -10.14 -16.52 -19.13
C ARG A 269 -9.16 -17.62 -18.77
N PHE A 270 -8.25 -17.89 -19.70
CA PHE A 270 -7.13 -18.82 -19.52
C PHE A 270 -5.85 -18.06 -19.82
N LYS A 271 -4.97 -17.94 -18.88
CA LYS A 271 -3.65 -17.33 -19.07
C LYS A 271 -2.56 -18.34 -18.69
N ALA A 272 -1.52 -18.42 -19.50
CA ALA A 272 -0.31 -19.13 -19.20
C ALA A 272 0.89 -18.27 -19.55
N ASP A 273 1.80 -18.15 -18.62
CA ASP A 273 3.09 -17.53 -18.79
C ASP A 273 4.19 -18.42 -18.20
N GLU A 274 5.42 -17.95 -18.25
CA GLU A 274 6.59 -18.71 -17.78
C GLU A 274 6.47 -19.16 -16.33
N TYR A 275 5.87 -18.32 -15.46
CA TYR A 275 5.81 -18.51 -14.02
C TYR A 275 4.44 -18.90 -13.50
N SER A 276 3.38 -18.69 -14.29
CA SER A 276 2.02 -18.83 -13.77
C SER A 276 1.01 -19.39 -14.77
N LYS A 277 -0.02 -20.02 -14.22
CA LYS A 277 -1.22 -20.48 -14.91
C LYS A 277 -2.43 -19.93 -14.18
N LEU A 278 -3.31 -19.23 -14.90
CA LEU A 278 -4.50 -18.61 -14.34
C LEU A 278 -5.73 -19.05 -15.14
N VAL A 279 -6.77 -19.42 -14.42
CA VAL A 279 -8.09 -19.72 -14.98
C VAL A 279 -9.12 -18.90 -14.22
N SER A 280 -10.01 -18.21 -14.94
CA SER A 280 -11.15 -17.54 -14.30
C SER A 280 -12.41 -17.73 -15.13
N VAL A 281 -13.57 -17.76 -14.43
CA VAL A 281 -14.91 -17.88 -15.02
C VAL A 281 -15.82 -16.91 -14.29
N GLY A 282 -16.64 -16.17 -15.05
CA GLY A 282 -17.61 -15.24 -14.48
C GLY A 282 -18.85 -15.07 -15.34
N LYS A 283 -19.99 -14.78 -14.68
CA LYS A 283 -21.25 -14.46 -15.37
C LYS A 283 -22.11 -13.51 -14.53
N GLY A 284 -22.75 -12.57 -15.20
CA GLY A 284 -23.77 -11.70 -14.62
C GLY A 284 -25.17 -12.08 -15.13
N PHE A 285 -26.11 -12.34 -14.20
CA PHE A 285 -27.47 -12.77 -14.49
C PHE A 285 -28.46 -11.65 -14.16
N HIS A 286 -29.46 -11.43 -15.02
CA HIS A 286 -30.68 -10.76 -14.63
C HIS A 286 -31.56 -11.70 -13.77
N LEU A 287 -32.04 -11.24 -12.63
CA LEU A 287 -32.92 -11.97 -11.76
C LEU A 287 -34.40 -11.69 -12.12
N GLY A 288 -34.94 -12.53 -12.95
CA GLY A 288 -36.31 -12.38 -13.45
C GLY A 288 -36.43 -11.22 -14.45
N LYS A 289 -37.62 -10.52 -14.40
CA LYS A 289 -37.90 -9.33 -15.23
C LYS A 289 -37.55 -8.02 -14.53
N SER A 290 -36.91 -8.07 -13.36
CA SER A 290 -36.51 -6.90 -12.59
C SER A 290 -35.11 -6.42 -12.95
N ASP A 291 -34.78 -5.19 -12.58
CA ASP A 291 -33.43 -4.60 -12.72
C ASP A 291 -32.41 -5.17 -11.70
N HIS A 292 -32.73 -6.35 -11.11
CA HIS A 292 -31.85 -7.01 -10.17
C HIS A 292 -30.84 -7.86 -10.90
N ILE A 293 -29.57 -7.75 -10.51
CA ILE A 293 -28.46 -8.43 -11.16
C ILE A 293 -27.69 -9.23 -10.10
N MET A 294 -27.31 -10.44 -10.46
CA MET A 294 -26.42 -11.29 -9.69
C MET A 294 -25.18 -11.59 -10.52
N ASN A 295 -24.00 -11.28 -9.98
CA ASN A 295 -22.73 -11.64 -10.56
C ASN A 295 -22.08 -12.77 -9.75
N VAL A 296 -21.61 -13.81 -10.44
CA VAL A 296 -20.85 -14.91 -9.85
C VAL A 296 -19.55 -15.05 -10.63
N ASP A 297 -18.43 -15.08 -9.93
CA ASP A 297 -17.13 -15.28 -10.53
C ASP A 297 -16.20 -16.09 -9.63
N GLY A 298 -15.28 -16.81 -10.26
CA GLY A 298 -14.26 -17.59 -9.60
C GLY A 298 -12.96 -17.59 -10.39
N SER A 299 -11.82 -17.63 -9.70
CA SER A 299 -10.54 -17.77 -10.34
C SER A 299 -9.58 -18.67 -9.55
N TYR A 300 -8.69 -19.29 -10.29
CA TYR A 300 -7.59 -20.10 -9.77
C TYR A 300 -6.29 -19.67 -10.43
N LEU A 301 -5.29 -19.42 -9.61
CA LEU A 301 -3.92 -19.11 -10.01
C LEU A 301 -2.97 -20.14 -9.39
N ASP A 302 -2.08 -20.69 -10.19
CA ASP A 302 -0.93 -21.48 -9.77
C ASP A 302 0.34 -20.80 -10.29
N SER A 303 1.23 -20.40 -9.39
CA SER A 303 2.45 -19.68 -9.74
C SER A 303 3.66 -20.25 -9.01
N LYS A 304 4.81 -20.18 -9.66
CA LYS A 304 6.11 -20.60 -9.13
C LYS A 304 7.12 -19.48 -9.33
N VAL A 305 8.05 -19.32 -8.39
CA VAL A 305 9.17 -18.38 -8.54
C VAL A 305 10.14 -18.85 -9.62
N ASP A 306 10.44 -20.15 -9.63
CA ASP A 306 11.19 -20.85 -10.67
C ASP A 306 10.32 -22.00 -11.22
N PRO A 307 9.94 -21.98 -12.52
CA PRO A 307 9.12 -23.04 -13.12
C PRO A 307 9.74 -24.44 -12.99
N ARG A 308 11.06 -24.54 -12.89
CA ARG A 308 11.80 -25.80 -12.72
C ARG A 308 11.72 -26.34 -11.30
N ASN A 309 11.48 -25.46 -10.31
CA ASN A 309 11.36 -25.82 -8.91
C ASN A 309 9.93 -26.25 -8.58
N ASN A 310 9.74 -27.55 -8.30
CA ASN A 310 8.45 -28.10 -7.90
C ASN A 310 8.18 -28.01 -6.39
N LEU A 311 9.17 -27.58 -5.61
CA LEU A 311 9.13 -27.56 -4.16
C LEU A 311 8.59 -26.23 -3.62
N GLU A 312 8.58 -25.18 -4.46
CA GLU A 312 7.98 -23.88 -4.14
C GLU A 312 6.80 -23.60 -5.03
N ASN A 313 5.70 -23.14 -4.46
CA ASN A 313 4.55 -22.67 -5.21
C ASN A 313 3.71 -21.68 -4.41
N TYR A 314 3.00 -20.81 -5.14
CA TYR A 314 1.94 -19.96 -4.64
C TYR A 314 0.67 -20.28 -5.43
N LYS A 315 -0.42 -20.57 -4.71
CA LYS A 315 -1.74 -20.79 -5.32
C LYS A 315 -2.75 -19.83 -4.73
N ARG A 316 -3.64 -19.33 -5.57
CA ARG A 316 -4.75 -18.47 -5.15
C ARG A 316 -6.06 -18.99 -5.71
N VAL A 317 -7.09 -19.06 -4.87
CA VAL A 317 -8.47 -19.33 -5.24
C VAL A 317 -9.32 -18.12 -4.83
N THR A 318 -10.14 -17.61 -5.72
CA THR A 318 -11.15 -16.60 -5.39
C THR A 318 -12.53 -17.03 -5.85
N LEU A 319 -13.52 -16.79 -5.02
CA LEU A 319 -14.93 -16.98 -5.34
C LEU A 319 -15.68 -15.72 -4.88
N SER A 320 -16.55 -15.21 -5.72
CA SER A 320 -17.31 -14.00 -5.41
C SER A 320 -18.74 -14.11 -5.91
N THR A 321 -19.68 -13.69 -5.07
CA THR A 321 -21.08 -13.56 -5.44
C THR A 321 -21.55 -12.17 -5.03
N ARG A 322 -22.14 -11.43 -5.95
CA ARG A 322 -22.61 -10.08 -5.73
C ARG A 322 -24.03 -9.92 -6.24
N PHE A 323 -24.85 -9.23 -5.47
CA PHE A 323 -26.22 -8.88 -5.81
C PHE A 323 -26.32 -7.36 -5.91
N ASN A 324 -26.83 -6.87 -7.03
CA ASN A 324 -27.19 -5.47 -7.24
C ASN A 324 -28.71 -5.41 -7.38
N MET A 325 -29.36 -4.82 -6.41
CA MET A 325 -30.82 -4.75 -6.32
C MET A 325 -31.27 -3.29 -6.32
N ARG A 326 -32.28 -2.97 -7.11
CA ARG A 326 -32.87 -1.63 -7.19
C ARG A 326 -34.36 -1.69 -6.90
N PHE A 327 -34.80 -0.75 -6.09
CA PHE A 327 -36.20 -0.62 -5.68
C PHE A 327 -36.63 0.83 -5.88
N ASN A 328 -37.52 1.05 -6.84
CA ASN A 328 -37.99 2.40 -7.17
C ASN A 328 -39.33 2.64 -6.50
N ARG A 329 -39.38 3.60 -5.57
CA ARG A 329 -40.61 4.14 -4.98
C ARG A 329 -40.72 5.63 -5.33
N THR A 330 -41.93 6.17 -5.35
CA THR A 330 -42.22 7.54 -5.82
C THR A 330 -41.36 8.65 -5.15
N ALA A 331 -40.90 8.42 -3.91
CA ALA A 331 -40.14 9.42 -3.15
C ALA A 331 -38.70 9.05 -2.90
N ILE A 332 -38.36 7.77 -2.99
CA ILE A 332 -37.04 7.24 -2.64
C ILE A 332 -36.70 6.10 -3.60
N GLU A 333 -35.58 6.23 -4.29
CA GLU A 333 -34.95 5.14 -5.03
C GLU A 333 -33.92 4.47 -4.11
N THR A 334 -34.01 3.17 -3.93
CA THR A 334 -33.10 2.40 -3.10
C THR A 334 -32.22 1.52 -3.98
N ALA A 335 -30.92 1.68 -3.88
CA ALA A 335 -29.95 0.76 -4.45
C ALA A 335 -29.27 -0.02 -3.32
N TRP A 336 -29.29 -1.34 -3.42
CA TRP A 336 -28.64 -2.21 -2.45
C TRP A 336 -27.71 -3.17 -3.17
N ILE A 337 -26.41 -3.02 -2.87
CA ILE A 337 -25.34 -3.86 -3.40
C ILE A 337 -24.83 -4.68 -2.23
N THR A 338 -24.88 -5.99 -2.35
CA THR A 338 -24.38 -6.88 -1.29
C THR A 338 -23.62 -8.05 -1.91
N GLY A 339 -22.63 -8.57 -1.21
CA GLY A 339 -21.85 -9.67 -1.73
C GLY A 339 -21.08 -10.43 -0.67
N VAL A 340 -20.69 -11.63 -1.05
CA VAL A 340 -19.80 -12.50 -0.28
C VAL A 340 -18.62 -12.88 -1.15
N ASP A 341 -17.44 -12.72 -0.61
CA ASP A 341 -16.17 -13.03 -1.28
C ASP A 341 -15.38 -14.01 -0.44
N TYR A 342 -14.85 -15.02 -1.09
CA TYR A 342 -13.82 -15.90 -0.54
C TYR A 342 -12.50 -15.69 -1.29
N THR A 343 -11.42 -15.52 -0.54
CA THR A 343 -10.05 -15.52 -1.07
C THR A 343 -9.22 -16.49 -0.26
N GLY A 344 -8.69 -17.52 -0.91
CA GLY A 344 -7.72 -18.44 -0.34
C GLY A 344 -6.37 -18.33 -1.05
N SER A 345 -5.27 -18.32 -0.30
CA SER A 345 -3.95 -18.52 -0.87
C SER A 345 -3.16 -19.56 -0.08
N PHE A 346 -2.34 -20.30 -0.82
CA PHE A 346 -1.51 -21.38 -0.32
C PHE A 346 -0.11 -21.16 -0.84
N ASP A 347 0.83 -20.99 0.07
CA ASP A 347 2.20 -20.67 -0.21
C ASP A 347 3.10 -21.69 0.49
N ASN A 348 3.92 -22.42 -0.26
CA ASN A 348 4.73 -23.51 0.27
C ASN A 348 6.15 -23.43 -0.25
N SER A 349 7.09 -23.79 0.63
CA SER A 349 8.46 -24.14 0.28
C SER A 349 8.81 -25.45 1.02
N LYS A 350 9.15 -26.48 0.27
CA LYS A 350 9.52 -27.81 0.79
C LYS A 350 11.00 -28.03 0.66
N THR A 351 11.51 -28.87 1.53
CA THR A 351 12.90 -29.36 1.43
C THR A 351 13.07 -30.24 0.20
N ASP A 352 14.16 -30.05 -0.54
CA ASP A 352 14.58 -30.96 -1.58
C ASP A 352 15.26 -32.17 -0.95
N PRO A 353 14.69 -33.38 -1.03
CA PRO A 353 15.24 -34.55 -0.42
C PRO A 353 16.57 -35.02 -1.07
N ASP A 354 16.78 -34.68 -2.35
CA ASP A 354 17.96 -35.10 -3.10
C ASP A 354 19.18 -34.18 -2.83
N LEU A 355 18.93 -32.89 -2.66
CA LEU A 355 19.99 -31.89 -2.46
C LEU A 355 20.29 -31.59 -1.00
N SER A 356 19.34 -31.82 -0.11
CA SER A 356 19.40 -31.30 1.27
C SER A 356 19.99 -32.30 2.27
N ALA A 357 20.47 -33.45 1.84
CA ALA A 357 21.07 -34.49 2.70
C ALA A 357 20.23 -34.76 3.98
N LEU A 358 18.92 -34.89 3.81
CA LEU A 358 17.91 -35.10 4.85
C LEU A 358 17.64 -33.87 5.77
N LYS A 359 18.21 -32.71 5.51
CA LYS A 359 17.94 -31.51 6.31
C LYS A 359 16.55 -30.93 6.00
N ILE A 360 15.68 -30.96 6.98
CA ILE A 360 14.34 -30.36 6.87
C ILE A 360 14.43 -28.85 6.93
N ASN A 361 13.82 -28.18 5.96
CA ASN A 361 13.69 -26.72 5.91
C ASN A 361 12.40 -26.37 5.14
N GLU A 362 11.26 -26.40 5.82
CA GLU A 362 9.94 -26.32 5.21
C GLU A 362 9.17 -25.10 5.71
N TYR A 363 8.47 -24.48 4.81
CA TYR A 363 7.57 -23.39 5.07
C TYR A 363 6.21 -23.67 4.41
N LYS A 364 5.14 -23.33 5.13
CA LYS A 364 3.77 -23.44 4.61
C LYS A 364 2.91 -22.33 5.18
N SER A 365 2.26 -21.59 4.30
CA SER A 365 1.30 -20.56 4.67
C SER A 365 -0.05 -20.85 4.03
N ARG A 366 -1.11 -20.70 4.80
CA ARG A 366 -2.50 -20.84 4.37
C ARG A 366 -3.25 -19.61 4.82
N TYR A 367 -3.70 -18.84 3.85
CA TYR A 367 -4.53 -17.67 4.05
C TYR A 367 -5.93 -17.97 3.51
N ASN A 368 -6.96 -17.81 4.33
CA ASN A 368 -8.35 -17.94 3.93
C ASN A 368 -9.11 -16.76 4.50
N ARG A 369 -9.78 -16.00 3.66
CA ARG A 369 -10.60 -14.85 4.06
C ARG A 369 -12.00 -14.97 3.45
N ILE A 370 -12.99 -14.83 4.29
CA ILE A 370 -14.39 -14.62 3.88
C ILE A 370 -14.71 -13.16 4.20
N ASN A 371 -15.26 -12.45 3.23
CA ASN A 371 -15.64 -11.06 3.37
C ASN A 371 -17.08 -10.88 2.94
N PHE A 372 -17.90 -10.29 3.81
CA PHE A 372 -19.24 -9.82 3.51
C PHE A 372 -19.24 -8.32 3.33
N THR A 373 -19.91 -7.82 2.29
CA THR A 373 -20.07 -6.39 2.03
C THR A 373 -21.53 -6.06 1.79
N SER A 374 -21.99 -4.92 2.26
CA SER A 374 -23.31 -4.37 1.98
C SER A 374 -23.24 -2.85 1.85
N ASP A 375 -23.68 -2.35 0.72
CA ASP A 375 -23.80 -0.93 0.40
C ASP A 375 -25.27 -0.61 0.10
N LEU A 376 -25.91 0.11 1.01
CA LEU A 376 -27.30 0.50 0.91
C LEU A 376 -27.40 2.00 0.70
N THR A 377 -27.89 2.39 -0.46
CA THR A 377 -28.02 3.79 -0.88
C THR A 377 -29.49 4.15 -1.05
N PHE A 378 -29.92 5.23 -0.39
CA PHE A 378 -31.24 5.85 -0.53
C PHE A 378 -31.08 7.19 -1.28
N ASN A 379 -31.60 7.25 -2.51
CA ASN A 379 -31.65 8.47 -3.28
C ASN A 379 -33.03 9.12 -3.07
N ILE A 380 -33.05 10.34 -2.57
CA ILE A 380 -34.27 11.11 -2.26
C ILE A 380 -34.65 11.92 -3.49
N THR A 381 -35.74 11.56 -4.16
CA THR A 381 -36.18 12.18 -5.42
C THR A 381 -36.93 13.51 -5.22
N LYS A 382 -37.48 13.73 -4.02
CA LYS A 382 -38.18 14.98 -3.67
C LYS A 382 -37.21 16.14 -3.47
N LYS A 383 -37.72 17.38 -3.63
CA LYS A 383 -36.96 18.60 -3.25
C LYS A 383 -36.61 18.53 -1.77
N SER A 384 -35.34 18.28 -1.48
CA SER A 384 -34.77 18.18 -0.14
C SER A 384 -33.34 18.71 -0.17
N TRP A 385 -32.87 19.25 0.93
CA TRP A 385 -31.46 19.58 1.10
C TRP A 385 -30.59 18.31 1.11
N LEU A 386 -31.09 17.23 1.69
CA LEU A 386 -30.47 15.90 1.67
C LEU A 386 -30.94 15.14 0.41
N LYS A 387 -30.00 14.74 -0.42
CA LYS A 387 -30.25 14.04 -1.68
C LYS A 387 -30.01 12.55 -1.59
N ARG A 388 -29.06 12.16 -0.76
CA ARG A 388 -28.64 10.78 -0.64
C ARG A 388 -28.24 10.43 0.79
N VAL A 389 -28.59 9.24 1.22
CA VAL A 389 -28.06 8.60 2.41
C VAL A 389 -27.47 7.27 1.99
N ASN A 390 -26.24 7.00 2.40
CA ASN A 390 -25.54 5.76 2.11
C ASN A 390 -25.07 5.11 3.41
N LEU A 391 -25.36 3.84 3.56
CA LEU A 391 -24.87 2.98 4.62
C LEU A 391 -24.00 1.88 4.00
N ASN A 392 -22.70 1.93 4.25
CA ASN A 392 -21.74 0.94 3.79
C ASN A 392 -21.22 0.13 4.99
N THR A 393 -21.31 -1.18 4.90
CA THR A 393 -20.88 -2.10 5.96
C THR A 393 -20.08 -3.23 5.39
N SER A 394 -19.07 -3.67 6.13
CA SER A 394 -18.37 -4.92 5.81
C SER A 394 -17.94 -5.66 7.06
N ALA A 395 -17.87 -6.99 6.93
CA ALA A 395 -17.33 -7.89 7.94
C ALA A 395 -16.42 -8.90 7.25
N SER A 396 -15.16 -8.96 7.65
CA SER A 396 -14.22 -9.94 7.12
C SER A 396 -13.64 -10.78 8.24
N TYR A 397 -13.67 -12.09 8.06
CA TYR A 397 -13.02 -13.05 8.93
C TYR A 397 -11.93 -13.78 8.16
N GLN A 398 -10.76 -13.82 8.73
CA GLN A 398 -9.57 -14.41 8.12
C GLN A 398 -9.07 -15.56 9.00
N VAL A 399 -8.66 -16.65 8.39
CA VAL A 399 -7.89 -17.73 9.01
C VAL A 399 -6.56 -17.78 8.29
N ASP A 400 -5.52 -17.40 8.98
CA ASP A 400 -4.20 -17.17 8.44
C ASP A 400 -3.18 -17.95 9.28
N ARG A 401 -2.67 -19.06 8.74
CA ARG A 401 -1.82 -19.99 9.46
C ARG A 401 -0.50 -20.17 8.71
N LEU A 402 0.58 -19.84 9.42
CA LEU A 402 1.95 -20.04 9.00
C LEU A 402 2.57 -21.19 9.80
N GLU A 403 3.14 -22.15 9.10
CA GLU A 403 3.84 -23.29 9.69
C GLU A 403 5.29 -23.28 9.19
N ARG A 404 6.23 -23.43 10.10
CA ARG A 404 7.66 -23.51 9.85
C ARG A 404 8.21 -24.77 10.48
N ARG A 405 8.88 -25.62 9.70
CA ARG A 405 9.61 -26.79 10.19
C ARG A 405 11.06 -26.69 9.72
N LYS A 406 11.97 -26.80 10.67
CA LYS A 406 13.39 -26.64 10.38
C LYS A 406 14.20 -27.60 11.25
N GLN A 407 15.18 -28.26 10.64
CA GLN A 407 16.21 -28.96 11.41
C GLN A 407 17.20 -27.95 11.99
N VAL A 408 17.45 -28.07 13.27
CA VAL A 408 18.38 -27.22 14.02
C VAL A 408 19.45 -28.14 14.62
N ALA A 409 20.71 -27.88 14.28
CA ALA A 409 21.86 -28.57 14.80
C ALA A 409 22.83 -27.54 15.40
N PRO A 410 22.72 -27.24 16.70
CA PRO A 410 23.61 -26.28 17.38
C PRO A 410 25.07 -26.76 17.27
N GLN A 411 25.95 -25.81 16.92
CA GLN A 411 27.40 -26.12 16.76
C GLN A 411 28.12 -26.39 18.11
N ARG A 412 27.46 -26.03 19.20
CA ARG A 412 27.95 -26.17 20.57
C ARG A 412 26.79 -26.34 21.52
N ALA A 413 27.04 -26.81 22.73
CA ALA A 413 26.05 -26.87 23.78
C ALA A 413 25.44 -25.46 23.96
N SER A 414 24.17 -25.33 23.61
CA SER A 414 23.42 -24.06 23.65
C SER A 414 22.27 -24.17 24.63
N VAL A 415 22.03 -23.10 25.37
CA VAL A 415 20.99 -23.02 26.39
C VAL A 415 19.68 -22.56 25.75
N ALA A 416 18.59 -23.27 26.08
CA ALA A 416 17.23 -22.85 25.78
C ALA A 416 16.62 -22.16 27.01
N PRO A 417 16.35 -20.87 26.95
CA PRO A 417 15.58 -20.20 27.99
C PRO A 417 14.11 -20.60 27.87
N THR A 418 13.54 -21.18 28.89
CA THR A 418 12.19 -21.79 28.89
C THR A 418 11.20 -21.13 29.83
N SER A 419 11.67 -20.28 30.77
CA SER A 419 10.78 -19.63 31.73
C SER A 419 9.84 -18.59 31.07
N MET A 420 8.60 -18.60 31.52
CA MET A 420 7.58 -17.59 31.20
C MET A 420 7.44 -16.53 32.30
N GLU A 421 8.17 -16.68 33.40
CA GLU A 421 8.10 -15.84 34.59
C GLU A 421 9.44 -15.14 34.84
N GLU A 422 9.37 -13.97 35.44
CA GLU A 422 10.56 -13.26 35.91
C GLU A 422 11.17 -13.95 37.12
N GLY A 423 12.49 -14.08 37.13
CA GLY A 423 13.17 -14.66 38.28
C GLY A 423 14.37 -15.49 37.90
N VAL A 424 14.88 -16.25 38.89
CA VAL A 424 15.94 -17.23 38.73
C VAL A 424 15.30 -18.61 38.54
N HIS A 425 15.75 -19.34 37.56
CA HIS A 425 15.25 -20.69 37.23
C HIS A 425 16.28 -21.51 36.49
N ASP A 426 16.09 -22.83 36.49
CA ASP A 426 16.93 -23.72 35.76
C ASP A 426 16.61 -23.66 34.24
N GLY A 427 17.65 -23.51 33.44
CA GLY A 427 17.57 -23.62 31.99
C GLY A 427 17.76 -25.08 31.54
N GLN A 428 17.64 -25.26 30.24
CA GLN A 428 17.87 -26.55 29.59
C GLN A 428 18.84 -26.41 28.45
N TYR A 429 19.66 -27.42 28.21
CA TYR A 429 20.45 -27.49 26.99
C TYR A 429 19.60 -27.98 25.83
N LEU A 430 19.77 -27.34 24.69
CA LEU A 430 19.20 -27.81 23.43
C LEU A 430 19.80 -29.15 23.05
N LEU A 431 19.00 -30.01 22.42
CA LEU A 431 19.49 -31.21 21.77
C LEU A 431 20.47 -30.84 20.67
N ASN A 432 21.46 -31.75 20.44
CA ASN A 432 22.48 -31.53 19.40
C ASN A 432 21.91 -31.56 17.97
N ASP A 433 20.77 -32.19 17.78
CA ASP A 433 20.01 -32.19 16.53
C ASP A 433 18.53 -32.43 16.84
N TYR A 434 17.67 -31.57 16.30
CA TYR A 434 16.23 -31.67 16.47
C TYR A 434 15.47 -31.00 15.33
N ILE A 435 14.23 -31.42 15.17
CA ILE A 435 13.28 -30.72 14.27
C ILE A 435 12.46 -29.72 15.08
N ALA A 436 12.68 -28.46 14.81
CA ALA A 436 11.87 -27.37 15.33
C ALA A 436 10.58 -27.25 14.54
N SER A 437 9.47 -26.97 15.23
CA SER A 437 8.17 -26.69 14.64
C SER A 437 7.61 -25.41 15.25
N TYR A 438 7.26 -24.46 14.40
CA TYR A 438 6.68 -23.18 14.79
C TYR A 438 5.40 -22.95 14.02
N VAL A 439 4.37 -22.50 14.69
CA VAL A 439 3.09 -22.14 14.10
C VAL A 439 2.74 -20.72 14.52
N SER A 440 2.38 -19.88 13.55
CA SER A 440 1.69 -18.61 13.80
C SER A 440 0.25 -18.77 13.32
N ASP A 441 -0.70 -18.84 14.25
CA ASP A 441 -2.12 -18.98 13.97
C ASP A 441 -2.83 -17.65 14.20
N GLY A 442 -3.22 -16.99 13.11
CA GLY A 442 -3.94 -15.73 13.12
C GLY A 442 -5.40 -15.91 12.69
N LYS A 443 -6.31 -15.25 13.40
CA LYS A 443 -7.75 -15.21 13.07
C LYS A 443 -8.29 -13.77 13.15
N PRO A 444 -7.82 -12.86 12.29
CA PRO A 444 -8.31 -11.49 12.25
C PRO A 444 -9.79 -11.40 11.88
N LEU A 445 -10.55 -10.68 12.71
CA LEU A 445 -11.88 -10.18 12.42
C LEU A 445 -11.81 -8.66 12.22
N ASN A 446 -12.30 -8.18 11.09
CA ASN A 446 -12.43 -6.76 10.81
C ASN A 446 -13.89 -6.43 10.51
N ILE A 447 -14.43 -5.42 11.19
CA ILE A 447 -15.77 -4.88 10.96
C ILE A 447 -15.64 -3.41 10.58
N PHE A 448 -16.38 -3.00 9.58
CA PHE A 448 -16.43 -1.64 9.08
C PHE A 448 -17.88 -1.19 8.95
N LEU A 449 -18.16 0.03 9.40
CA LEU A 449 -19.45 0.69 9.28
C LEU A 449 -19.23 2.14 8.88
N LYS A 450 -19.85 2.61 7.80
CA LYS A 450 -19.85 4.00 7.34
C LYS A 450 -21.26 4.46 7.02
N LEU A 451 -21.67 5.57 7.63
CA LEU A 451 -22.90 6.28 7.31
C LEU A 451 -22.56 7.62 6.69
N LYS A 452 -23.15 7.95 5.53
CA LYS A 452 -22.90 9.17 4.79
C LYS A 452 -24.21 9.79 4.32
N GLY A 453 -24.33 11.10 4.49
CA GLY A 453 -25.38 11.94 3.91
C GLY A 453 -24.77 12.92 2.89
N GLU A 454 -25.40 13.05 1.73
CA GLU A 454 -24.98 13.96 0.66
C GLU A 454 -26.15 14.82 0.23
N GLY A 455 -25.84 16.06 -0.09
CA GLY A 455 -26.81 16.99 -0.61
C GLY A 455 -26.19 18.10 -1.43
N ASN A 456 -27.03 18.90 -2.03
CA ASN A 456 -26.59 20.07 -2.78
C ASN A 456 -27.50 21.28 -2.50
N PHE A 457 -26.90 22.45 -2.59
CA PHE A 457 -27.62 23.71 -2.52
C PHE A 457 -26.91 24.74 -3.39
N LYS A 458 -27.66 25.79 -3.75
CA LYS A 458 -27.12 26.92 -4.51
C LYS A 458 -27.05 28.15 -3.65
N LEU A 459 -25.95 28.89 -3.75
CA LEU A 459 -25.73 30.17 -3.12
C LEU A 459 -25.42 31.21 -4.21
N GLY A 460 -26.41 31.92 -4.70
CA GLY A 460 -26.27 32.82 -5.86
C GLY A 460 -25.87 32.04 -7.11
N ILE A 461 -24.72 32.38 -7.70
CA ILE A 461 -24.15 31.71 -8.88
C ILE A 461 -23.38 30.41 -8.51
N ALA A 462 -23.07 30.23 -7.23
CA ALA A 462 -22.30 29.09 -6.75
C ALA A 462 -23.19 27.85 -6.57
N SER A 463 -22.68 26.68 -6.93
CA SER A 463 -23.24 25.37 -6.61
C SER A 463 -22.37 24.69 -5.56
N ASN A 464 -22.99 24.24 -4.49
CA ASN A 464 -22.31 23.52 -3.42
C ASN A 464 -22.84 22.10 -3.36
N ASP A 465 -21.92 21.14 -3.38
CA ASP A 465 -22.18 19.73 -3.15
C ASP A 465 -21.49 19.31 -1.84
N TYR A 466 -22.28 19.08 -0.80
CA TYR A 466 -21.73 18.73 0.51
C TYR A 466 -21.93 17.27 0.85
N LYS A 467 -21.05 16.75 1.68
CA LYS A 467 -21.17 15.43 2.29
C LYS A 467 -20.75 15.48 3.77
N LEU A 468 -21.50 14.72 4.56
CA LEU A 468 -21.28 14.54 5.99
C LEU A 468 -21.31 13.06 6.30
N GLY A 469 -20.45 12.58 7.16
CA GLY A 469 -20.48 11.16 7.51
C GLY A 469 -19.71 10.81 8.75
N GLY A 470 -19.92 9.55 9.16
CA GLY A 470 -19.22 8.91 10.25
C GLY A 470 -18.79 7.51 9.84
N GLU A 471 -17.69 7.08 10.39
CA GLU A 471 -17.08 5.79 10.11
C GLU A 471 -16.57 5.15 11.41
N TRP A 472 -16.84 3.86 11.57
CA TRP A 472 -16.33 3.08 12.68
C TRP A 472 -15.73 1.78 12.17
N THR A 473 -14.56 1.42 12.72
CA THR A 473 -13.87 0.17 12.42
C THR A 473 -13.49 -0.57 13.69
N LEU A 474 -13.53 -1.89 13.61
CA LEU A 474 -13.02 -2.78 14.66
C LEU A 474 -12.09 -3.81 14.02
N SER A 475 -10.92 -4.00 14.62
CA SER A 475 -9.94 -5.01 14.22
C SER A 475 -9.50 -5.80 15.46
N LYS A 476 -9.67 -7.13 15.44
CA LYS A 476 -9.27 -8.04 16.53
C LYS A 476 -8.74 -9.34 15.94
N ASN A 477 -7.67 -9.87 16.53
CA ASN A 477 -7.17 -11.18 16.19
C ASN A 477 -7.61 -12.20 17.25
N TYR A 478 -8.27 -13.29 16.84
CA TYR A 478 -8.77 -14.37 17.70
C TYR A 478 -7.92 -15.64 17.61
N GLY A 479 -6.74 -15.56 16.98
CA GLY A 479 -5.85 -16.69 16.79
C GLY A 479 -5.15 -17.13 18.06
N ASP A 480 -4.68 -18.39 18.08
CA ASP A 480 -3.85 -18.92 19.16
C ASP A 480 -2.41 -18.37 19.10
N GLY A 481 -2.08 -17.63 18.03
CA GLY A 481 -0.85 -16.86 17.93
C GLY A 481 0.37 -17.72 17.68
N GLN A 482 1.46 -17.41 18.39
CA GLN A 482 2.74 -18.06 18.25
C GLN A 482 2.77 -19.32 19.15
N VAL A 483 2.86 -20.49 18.51
CA VAL A 483 2.85 -21.79 19.18
C VAL A 483 4.08 -22.58 18.75
N TYR A 484 4.91 -22.94 19.68
CA TYR A 484 6.10 -23.76 19.48
C TYR A 484 6.61 -24.33 20.81
N ASP A 485 7.47 -25.33 20.71
CA ASP A 485 8.15 -25.95 21.85
C ASP A 485 9.38 -25.10 22.23
N LEU A 486 9.42 -24.59 23.45
CA LEU A 486 10.54 -23.80 23.98
C LEU A 486 11.85 -24.60 24.08
N GLN A 487 11.76 -25.93 24.18
CA GLN A 487 12.92 -26.80 24.18
C GLN A 487 13.45 -27.11 22.79
N ARG A 488 12.67 -26.78 21.73
CA ARG A 488 13.02 -27.02 20.33
C ARG A 488 12.76 -25.76 19.48
N PRO A 489 13.42 -24.65 19.79
CA PRO A 489 13.22 -23.39 19.07
C PRO A 489 13.77 -23.45 17.64
N LEU A 490 13.34 -22.53 16.77
CA LEU A 490 13.78 -22.47 15.37
C LEU A 490 15.26 -22.09 15.17
N SER A 491 15.93 -21.62 16.21
CA SER A 491 17.37 -21.39 16.22
C SER A 491 17.93 -21.49 17.63
N ALA A 492 19.22 -21.76 17.74
CA ALA A 492 19.91 -21.83 19.02
C ALA A 492 19.95 -20.49 19.80
N SER A 493 19.71 -19.39 19.11
CA SER A 493 19.65 -18.03 19.69
C SER A 493 18.23 -17.49 19.82
N TRP A 494 17.24 -18.37 19.89
CA TRP A 494 15.83 -17.97 19.98
C TRP A 494 15.50 -17.46 21.39
N VAL A 495 14.99 -16.22 21.47
CA VAL A 495 14.77 -15.53 22.76
C VAL A 495 13.31 -15.15 23.02
N THR A 496 12.40 -15.36 22.06
CA THR A 496 10.98 -15.03 22.24
C THR A 496 10.23 -16.16 22.96
N ARG A 497 9.01 -15.88 23.39
CA ARG A 497 8.09 -16.84 24.02
C ARG A 497 6.80 -16.97 23.25
N PRO A 498 6.05 -18.07 23.36
CA PRO A 498 4.70 -18.19 22.81
C PRO A 498 3.79 -17.06 23.24
N ARG A 499 2.93 -16.61 22.32
CA ARG A 499 1.99 -15.52 22.59
C ARG A 499 0.65 -15.78 21.88
N ALA A 500 -0.45 -15.81 22.66
CA ALA A 500 -1.79 -15.92 22.10
C ALA A 500 -2.29 -14.56 21.59
N TYR A 501 -2.78 -14.50 20.33
CA TYR A 501 -3.28 -13.24 19.76
C TYR A 501 -4.68 -12.91 20.25
N LYS A 502 -5.47 -13.91 20.64
CA LYS A 502 -6.84 -13.73 21.19
C LYS A 502 -6.89 -12.89 22.46
N ASP A 503 -5.80 -12.86 23.21
CA ASP A 503 -5.71 -12.10 24.48
C ASP A 503 -5.41 -10.61 24.26
N ILE A 504 -5.02 -10.22 23.05
CA ILE A 504 -4.71 -8.84 22.70
C ILE A 504 -6.01 -8.04 22.51
N PRO A 505 -6.12 -6.82 23.06
CA PRO A 505 -7.32 -5.98 22.93
C PRO A 505 -7.68 -5.67 21.47
N ALA A 506 -8.96 -5.39 21.21
CA ALA A 506 -9.43 -4.96 19.90
C ALA A 506 -9.05 -3.50 19.64
N LEU A 507 -8.60 -3.21 18.42
CA LEU A 507 -8.40 -1.86 17.92
C LEU A 507 -9.73 -1.33 17.37
N LYS A 508 -10.20 -0.19 17.88
CA LYS A 508 -11.43 0.47 17.45
C LYS A 508 -11.11 1.90 17.03
N VAL A 509 -11.48 2.26 15.80
CA VAL A 509 -11.26 3.61 15.26
C VAL A 509 -12.62 4.23 14.93
N LEU A 510 -12.82 5.47 15.38
CA LEU A 510 -14.00 6.28 15.10
C LEU A 510 -13.57 7.54 14.36
N SER A 511 -14.32 7.91 13.34
CA SER A 511 -14.04 9.09 12.52
C SER A 511 -15.35 9.78 12.14
N PHE A 512 -15.34 11.12 12.07
CA PHE A 512 -16.39 11.93 11.48
C PHE A 512 -15.77 12.82 10.42
N TYR A 513 -16.53 13.15 9.39
CA TYR A 513 -16.05 14.03 8.32
C TYR A 513 -17.15 14.91 7.76
N ALA A 514 -16.72 16.08 7.27
CA ALA A 514 -17.55 17.03 6.53
C ALA A 514 -16.74 17.58 5.35
N GLU A 515 -17.32 17.62 4.17
CA GLU A 515 -16.70 18.14 2.96
C GLU A 515 -17.73 18.93 2.15
N ASP A 516 -17.32 20.06 1.62
CA ASP A 516 -18.07 20.86 0.64
C ASP A 516 -17.26 21.03 -0.64
N ASN A 517 -17.92 20.87 -1.78
CA ASN A 517 -17.36 21.10 -3.10
C ASN A 517 -18.12 22.27 -3.75
N LEU A 518 -17.49 23.42 -3.75
CA LEU A 518 -17.99 24.67 -4.29
C LEU A 518 -17.59 24.80 -5.76
N GLN A 519 -18.56 24.91 -6.66
CA GLN A 519 -18.35 25.25 -8.07
C GLN A 519 -18.82 26.69 -8.32
N LEU A 520 -17.89 27.50 -8.80
CA LEU A 520 -18.09 28.91 -9.01
C LEU A 520 -17.84 29.25 -10.49
N PRO A 521 -18.90 29.46 -11.30
CA PRO A 521 -18.77 29.96 -12.67
C PRO A 521 -18.49 31.46 -12.66
N LEU A 522 -17.32 31.85 -13.19
CA LEU A 522 -16.88 33.26 -13.26
C LEU A 522 -16.78 33.70 -14.72
N GLY A 523 -17.90 34.04 -15.34
CA GLY A 523 -17.96 34.30 -16.77
C GLY A 523 -17.53 33.09 -17.60
N LYS A 524 -16.44 33.22 -18.37
CA LYS A 524 -15.88 32.09 -19.16
C LYS A 524 -14.91 31.18 -18.36
N HIS A 525 -14.60 31.56 -17.13
CA HIS A 525 -13.80 30.76 -16.22
C HIS A 525 -14.69 29.87 -15.33
N CYS A 526 -14.15 28.79 -14.81
CA CYS A 526 -14.80 28.02 -13.76
C CYS A 526 -13.79 27.76 -12.65
N ALA A 527 -14.14 28.13 -11.43
CA ALA A 527 -13.39 27.75 -10.24
C ALA A 527 -14.12 26.64 -9.50
N GLU A 528 -13.39 25.66 -9.02
CA GLU A 528 -13.89 24.59 -8.18
C GLU A 528 -13.02 24.52 -6.93
N LEU A 529 -13.64 24.48 -5.75
CA LEU A 529 -12.98 24.42 -4.46
C LEU A 529 -13.60 23.31 -3.62
N GLN A 530 -12.83 22.32 -3.26
CA GLN A 530 -13.20 21.27 -2.32
C GLN A 530 -12.49 21.52 -1.00
N ALA A 531 -13.23 21.66 0.07
CA ALA A 531 -12.69 21.83 1.41
C ALA A 531 -13.37 20.87 2.38
N GLY A 532 -12.60 20.22 3.22
CA GLY A 532 -13.16 19.26 4.18
C GLY A 532 -12.28 19.07 5.40
N LEU A 533 -12.91 18.53 6.43
CA LEU A 533 -12.29 18.19 7.68
C LEU A 533 -12.72 16.77 8.08
N ARG A 534 -11.75 15.93 8.44
CA ARG A 534 -12.00 14.63 9.05
C ARG A 534 -11.40 14.58 10.44
N THR A 535 -12.10 13.94 11.35
CA THR A 535 -11.59 13.59 12.67
C THR A 535 -11.29 12.10 12.71
N ILE A 536 -10.28 11.71 13.47
CA ILE A 536 -9.93 10.31 13.69
C ILE A 536 -9.47 10.12 15.13
N GLN A 537 -9.99 9.09 15.81
CA GLN A 537 -9.63 8.77 17.21
C GLN A 537 -9.70 7.27 17.47
N LEU A 538 -8.92 6.80 18.43
CA LEU A 538 -9.03 5.46 19.00
C LEU A 538 -10.05 5.47 20.13
N VAL A 539 -10.89 4.45 20.18
CA VAL A 539 -11.96 4.31 21.19
C VAL A 539 -11.72 3.06 22.02
N GLY A 540 -11.84 3.21 23.35
CA GLY A 540 -11.68 2.10 24.30
C GLY A 540 -10.23 1.66 24.47
N LEU A 541 -9.28 2.56 24.25
CA LEU A 541 -7.87 2.37 24.59
C LEU A 541 -7.66 2.78 26.04
N ASP A 542 -6.77 2.09 26.75
CA ASP A 542 -6.43 2.37 28.13
C ASP A 542 -5.90 3.81 28.32
N SER A 543 -6.18 4.40 29.49
CA SER A 543 -5.84 5.79 29.81
C SER A 543 -4.33 6.08 29.85
N HIS A 544 -3.48 5.09 30.05
CA HIS A 544 -2.02 5.24 30.01
C HIS A 544 -1.50 5.63 28.62
N TYR A 545 -2.21 5.27 27.56
CA TYR A 545 -1.81 5.64 26.21
C TYR A 545 -2.07 7.12 25.92
N LEU A 546 -1.07 7.81 25.37
CA LEU A 546 -1.20 9.19 24.90
C LEU A 546 -2.35 9.35 23.88
N LEU A 547 -2.67 8.30 23.12
CA LEU A 547 -3.73 8.26 22.13
C LEU A 547 -5.13 8.14 22.72
N SER A 548 -5.24 7.76 24.00
CA SER A 548 -6.54 7.56 24.65
C SER A 548 -7.32 8.87 24.74
N GLY A 549 -8.55 8.87 24.24
CA GLY A 549 -9.42 10.04 24.24
C GLY A 549 -9.00 11.20 23.33
N LYS A 550 -7.88 11.09 22.60
CA LYS A 550 -7.42 12.15 21.71
C LYS A 550 -8.01 12.02 20.32
N MET A 551 -8.46 13.15 19.81
CA MET A 551 -8.97 13.32 18.46
C MET A 551 -7.92 14.05 17.60
N TYR A 552 -7.65 13.51 16.42
CA TYR A 552 -6.77 14.09 15.41
C TYR A 552 -7.59 14.64 14.27
N PHE A 553 -7.08 15.66 13.60
CA PHE A 553 -7.79 16.41 12.57
C PHE A 553 -7.02 16.37 11.25
N ASP A 554 -7.72 15.99 10.18
CA ASP A 554 -7.22 15.91 8.81
C ASP A 554 -7.91 16.97 7.92
N PRO A 555 -7.49 18.25 7.95
CA PRO A 555 -8.00 19.25 7.01
C PRO A 555 -7.44 18.97 5.61
N ARG A 556 -8.30 19.12 4.58
CA ARG A 556 -7.93 18.97 3.17
C ARG A 556 -8.63 20.02 2.33
N VAL A 557 -7.87 20.65 1.43
CA VAL A 557 -8.36 21.65 0.49
C VAL A 557 -7.77 21.36 -0.88
N ASN A 558 -8.62 21.23 -1.89
CA ASN A 558 -8.24 21.11 -3.28
C ASN A 558 -8.95 22.22 -4.06
N ALA A 559 -8.27 22.86 -4.99
CA ALA A 559 -8.82 23.89 -5.85
C ALA A 559 -8.46 23.63 -7.32
N LYS A 560 -9.35 23.99 -8.22
CA LYS A 560 -9.14 23.91 -9.66
C LYS A 560 -9.67 25.16 -10.33
N TRP A 561 -8.92 25.64 -11.30
CA TRP A 561 -9.29 26.77 -12.14
C TRP A 561 -9.27 26.36 -13.61
N ASP A 562 -10.43 26.36 -14.25
CA ASP A 562 -10.56 26.15 -15.68
C ASP A 562 -10.54 27.49 -16.41
N PHE A 563 -9.57 27.67 -17.31
CA PHE A 563 -9.42 28.86 -18.11
C PHE A 563 -10.38 28.84 -19.32
N PRO A 564 -10.73 30.01 -19.86
CA PRO A 564 -11.49 30.09 -21.12
C PRO A 564 -10.78 29.32 -22.23
N ALA A 565 -11.54 28.60 -23.04
CA ALA A 565 -10.98 27.93 -24.21
C ALA A 565 -10.37 28.93 -25.19
N ILE A 566 -9.12 28.74 -25.57
CA ILE A 566 -8.39 29.56 -26.54
C ILE A 566 -8.54 28.88 -27.92
N ARG A 567 -9.08 29.61 -28.90
CA ARG A 567 -9.25 29.10 -30.25
C ARG A 567 -7.91 29.11 -31.01
N LEU A 568 -7.45 27.93 -31.43
CA LEU A 568 -6.26 27.73 -32.25
C LEU A 568 -6.67 27.11 -33.59
N GLY A 569 -6.92 27.94 -34.58
CA GLY A 569 -7.46 27.52 -35.88
C GLY A 569 -8.83 26.85 -35.72
N SER A 570 -8.96 25.59 -36.15
CA SER A 570 -10.19 24.80 -36.03
C SER A 570 -10.36 24.07 -34.71
N ARG A 571 -9.38 24.16 -33.79
CA ARG A 571 -9.39 23.46 -32.50
C ARG A 571 -9.38 24.45 -31.34
N ASN A 572 -9.85 24.01 -30.19
CA ASN A 572 -9.79 24.78 -28.95
C ASN A 572 -8.77 24.18 -27.99
N LEU A 573 -7.91 25.03 -27.48
CA LEU A 573 -7.02 24.71 -26.38
C LEU A 573 -7.76 24.99 -25.07
N LYS A 574 -7.89 23.96 -24.22
CA LYS A 574 -8.42 24.04 -22.84
C LYS A 574 -7.25 23.92 -21.90
N LEU A 575 -7.20 24.85 -20.96
CA LEU A 575 -6.18 24.86 -19.90
C LEU A 575 -6.87 24.78 -18.54
N SER A 576 -6.30 24.04 -17.61
CA SER A 576 -6.72 24.02 -16.22
C SER A 576 -5.50 23.96 -15.29
N LEU A 577 -5.61 24.70 -14.20
CA LEU A 577 -4.65 24.68 -13.09
C LEU A 577 -5.37 24.11 -11.86
N ALA A 578 -4.82 23.05 -11.25
CA ALA A 578 -5.33 22.47 -10.02
C ALA A 578 -4.23 22.41 -8.98
N GLY A 579 -4.60 22.44 -7.72
CA GLY A 579 -3.66 22.25 -6.62
C GLY A 579 -4.39 22.04 -5.31
N GLY A 580 -3.67 21.55 -4.33
CA GLY A 580 -4.26 21.27 -3.03
C GLY A 580 -3.22 21.14 -1.93
N TYR A 581 -3.74 21.19 -0.71
CA TYR A 581 -3.02 20.91 0.52
C TYR A 581 -3.88 20.03 1.42
N GLY A 582 -3.27 19.03 2.05
CA GLY A 582 -3.99 18.17 2.96
C GLY A 582 -3.10 17.53 4.02
N VAL A 583 -3.71 17.29 5.16
CA VAL A 583 -3.15 16.51 6.24
C VAL A 583 -3.84 15.14 6.25
N THR A 584 -3.07 14.09 6.44
CA THR A 584 -3.58 12.73 6.49
C THR A 584 -2.91 11.95 7.63
N THR A 585 -3.71 11.19 8.35
CA THR A 585 -3.30 10.50 9.58
C THR A 585 -3.52 8.99 9.46
N LYS A 586 -2.52 8.18 9.86
CA LYS A 586 -2.61 6.73 10.03
C LYS A 586 -2.44 6.39 11.50
N MET A 587 -3.43 5.69 12.08
CA MET A 587 -3.35 5.17 13.43
C MET A 587 -2.40 3.97 13.50
N PRO A 588 -1.75 3.73 14.66
CA PRO A 588 -0.95 2.53 14.87
C PRO A 588 -1.80 1.26 14.72
N THR A 589 -1.15 0.18 14.32
CA THR A 589 -1.76 -1.16 14.21
C THR A 589 -1.86 -1.85 15.57
N VAL A 590 -2.54 -2.99 15.63
CA VAL A 590 -2.65 -3.81 16.85
C VAL A 590 -1.27 -4.20 17.37
N SER A 591 -0.36 -4.66 16.50
CA SER A 591 0.99 -5.08 16.92
C SER A 591 1.89 -3.95 17.38
N GLN A 592 1.66 -2.72 16.89
CA GLN A 592 2.40 -1.52 17.31
C GLN A 592 1.93 -0.97 18.66
N LEU A 593 0.63 -1.08 18.96
CA LEU A 593 0.06 -0.66 20.24
C LEU A 593 0.27 -1.68 21.35
N PHE A 594 0.21 -2.96 21.00
CA PHE A 594 0.30 -4.06 21.95
C PHE A 594 1.45 -4.99 21.54
N PRO A 595 2.70 -4.56 21.64
CA PRO A 595 3.84 -5.42 21.34
C PRO A 595 3.92 -6.60 22.31
N GLN A 596 4.69 -7.61 21.97
CA GLN A 596 5.05 -8.68 22.91
C GLN A 596 6.05 -8.14 23.93
N VAL A 597 5.92 -8.53 25.19
CA VAL A 597 6.94 -8.25 26.21
C VAL A 597 8.28 -8.85 25.78
N HIS A 598 9.36 -8.23 26.17
CA HIS A 598 10.70 -8.66 25.85
C HIS A 598 11.28 -9.48 27.01
N TYR A 599 11.90 -10.61 26.70
CA TYR A 599 12.56 -11.47 27.66
C TYR A 599 14.06 -11.30 27.53
N ASN A 600 14.72 -10.86 28.60
CA ASN A 600 16.17 -10.81 28.72
C ASN A 600 16.62 -11.94 29.63
N ASP A 601 17.25 -12.98 29.07
CA ASP A 601 17.74 -14.16 29.81
C ASP A 601 19.25 -14.07 29.99
N PHE A 602 19.69 -13.93 31.22
CA PHE A 602 21.10 -13.89 31.58
C PHE A 602 21.53 -15.22 32.18
N ILE A 603 22.55 -15.83 31.59
CA ILE A 603 23.10 -17.10 32.04
C ILE A 603 23.92 -16.83 33.31
N GLN A 604 23.45 -17.36 34.45
CA GLN A 604 24.13 -17.28 35.74
C GLN A 604 25.17 -18.40 35.85
N LEU A 605 24.80 -19.64 35.56
CA LEU A 605 25.68 -20.79 35.51
C LEU A 605 25.50 -21.47 34.14
N ASN A 606 26.63 -21.88 33.54
CA ASN A 606 26.64 -22.73 32.32
C ASN A 606 27.70 -23.83 32.54
N TYR A 607 27.28 -24.91 33.14
CA TYR A 607 28.12 -26.08 33.34
C TYR A 607 27.60 -27.24 32.48
N TYR A 608 28.37 -27.66 31.51
CA TYR A 608 28.03 -28.76 30.60
C TYR A 608 29.03 -29.90 30.80
N ASP A 609 28.55 -31.02 31.31
CA ASP A 609 29.32 -32.24 31.40
C ASP A 609 29.24 -33.05 30.10
N VAL A 610 30.37 -33.19 29.42
CA VAL A 610 30.45 -33.87 28.12
C VAL A 610 30.21 -35.38 28.26
N LEU A 611 30.57 -35.98 29.43
CA LEU A 611 30.44 -37.41 29.66
C LEU A 611 29.04 -37.80 30.12
N ASN A 612 28.39 -36.96 30.94
CA ASN A 612 27.07 -37.23 31.50
C ASN A 612 26.17 -35.98 31.37
N PRO A 613 25.88 -35.53 30.14
CA PRO A 613 25.24 -34.25 29.93
C PRO A 613 23.84 -34.16 30.54
N LEU A 614 23.09 -35.24 30.66
CA LEU A 614 21.73 -35.24 31.16
C LEU A 614 21.68 -35.28 32.71
N GLU A 615 22.67 -35.86 33.36
CA GLU A 615 22.65 -36.10 34.81
C GLU A 615 23.50 -35.06 35.57
N HIS A 616 24.58 -34.57 34.97
CA HIS A 616 25.56 -33.74 35.66
C HIS A 616 25.57 -32.27 35.18
N SER A 617 24.98 -31.94 34.04
CA SER A 617 24.98 -30.55 33.55
C SER A 617 23.99 -29.70 34.34
N HIS A 618 24.35 -28.44 34.55
CA HIS A 618 23.47 -27.46 35.21
C HIS A 618 23.53 -26.09 34.49
N VAL A 619 22.37 -25.56 34.19
CA VAL A 619 22.20 -24.20 33.66
C VAL A 619 21.27 -23.44 34.57
N SER A 620 21.73 -22.31 35.11
CA SER A 620 20.88 -21.37 35.85
C SER A 620 20.76 -20.08 35.06
N LEU A 621 19.54 -19.55 35.00
CA LEU A 621 19.17 -18.34 34.26
C LEU A 621 18.52 -17.33 35.20
N ARG A 622 18.82 -16.05 34.98
CA ARG A 622 18.01 -14.94 35.48
C ARG A 622 17.25 -14.35 34.30
N THR A 623 15.94 -14.44 34.31
CA THR A 623 15.05 -13.83 33.32
C THR A 623 14.48 -12.52 33.84
N TYR A 624 14.57 -11.47 33.02
CA TYR A 624 13.84 -10.20 33.18
C TYR A 624 12.78 -10.10 32.09
N ILE A 625 11.63 -9.52 32.44
CA ILE A 625 10.51 -9.30 31.52
C ILE A 625 10.24 -7.81 31.40
N ASP A 626 10.55 -7.25 30.23
CA ASP A 626 10.38 -5.81 29.98
C ASP A 626 9.08 -5.54 29.22
N ASP A 627 8.29 -4.60 29.72
CA ASP A 627 7.17 -4.03 28.97
C ASP A 627 7.73 -3.05 27.94
N VAL A 628 7.68 -3.45 26.67
CA VAL A 628 8.17 -2.65 25.54
C VAL A 628 7.05 -1.84 24.87
N THR A 629 5.94 -1.65 25.55
CA THR A 629 4.83 -0.85 25.08
C THR A 629 5.18 0.63 25.10
N ASN A 630 5.10 1.29 23.95
CA ASN A 630 5.26 2.73 23.90
C ASN A 630 3.93 3.45 24.15
N TYR A 631 3.66 3.78 25.40
CA TYR A 631 2.46 4.52 25.80
C TYR A 631 2.43 5.96 25.24
N GLN A 632 3.57 6.50 24.80
CA GLN A 632 3.70 7.83 24.20
C GLN A 632 3.62 7.82 22.66
N LEU A 633 3.28 6.67 22.08
CA LEU A 633 3.17 6.53 20.62
C LEU A 633 2.11 7.48 20.06
N LYS A 634 2.46 8.18 18.96
CA LYS A 634 1.59 9.10 18.23
C LYS A 634 1.19 8.49 16.89
N PRO A 635 0.11 8.94 16.24
CA PRO A 635 -0.18 8.49 14.89
C PRO A 635 0.86 9.02 13.89
N ALA A 636 1.00 8.31 12.78
CA ALA A 636 1.78 8.82 11.67
C ALA A 636 0.97 9.88 10.91
N VAL A 637 1.57 11.06 10.72
CA VAL A 637 0.93 12.21 10.06
C VAL A 637 1.74 12.58 8.81
N ASN A 638 1.05 12.76 7.69
CA ASN A 638 1.64 13.19 6.43
C ASN A 638 0.99 14.49 5.94
N HIS A 639 1.82 15.48 5.61
CA HIS A 639 1.44 16.73 4.97
C HIS A 639 1.71 16.62 3.48
N LYS A 640 0.69 16.85 2.67
CA LYS A 640 0.77 16.76 1.21
C LYS A 640 0.39 18.07 0.56
N TRP A 641 1.10 18.45 -0.49
CA TRP A 641 0.64 19.45 -1.41
C TRP A 641 1.02 19.11 -2.85
N GLU A 642 0.22 19.56 -3.79
CA GLU A 642 0.47 19.37 -5.21
C GLU A 642 -0.07 20.53 -6.04
N VAL A 643 0.58 20.74 -7.20
CA VAL A 643 0.11 21.66 -8.23
C VAL A 643 0.16 20.94 -9.56
N ARG A 644 -0.93 21.02 -10.32
CA ARG A 644 -1.07 20.36 -11.62
C ARG A 644 -1.52 21.34 -12.69
N LEU A 645 -0.82 21.33 -13.80
CA LEU A 645 -1.23 22.00 -15.05
C LEU A 645 -1.72 20.93 -16.03
N SER A 646 -2.91 21.12 -16.59
CA SER A 646 -3.46 20.26 -17.63
C SER A 646 -3.83 21.08 -18.85
N ALA A 647 -3.55 20.51 -20.03
CA ALA A 647 -3.88 21.12 -21.31
C ALA A 647 -4.52 20.08 -22.23
N SER A 648 -5.54 20.46 -23.00
CA SER A 648 -6.13 19.61 -24.02
C SER A 648 -6.43 20.37 -25.30
N ILE A 649 -6.12 19.75 -26.41
CA ILE A 649 -6.40 20.27 -27.76
C ILE A 649 -6.96 19.15 -28.66
N GLY A 650 -8.26 19.21 -28.93
CA GLY A 650 -8.98 18.08 -29.55
C GLY A 650 -8.86 16.84 -28.64
N ASN A 651 -8.39 15.70 -29.17
CA ASN A 651 -8.17 14.46 -28.43
C ASN A 651 -6.74 14.30 -27.89
N ASN A 652 -5.93 15.35 -27.95
CA ASN A 652 -4.61 15.34 -27.31
C ASN A 652 -4.72 15.90 -25.89
N HIS A 653 -4.11 15.22 -24.93
CA HIS A 653 -4.10 15.61 -23.52
C HIS A 653 -2.67 15.64 -23.00
N PHE A 654 -2.37 16.67 -22.23
CA PHE A 654 -1.11 16.85 -21.52
C PHE A 654 -1.41 17.17 -20.08
N SER A 655 -0.71 16.56 -19.14
CA SER A 655 -0.74 16.92 -17.73
C SER A 655 0.66 16.83 -17.13
N ILE A 656 0.95 17.77 -16.26
CA ILE A 656 2.17 17.77 -15.45
C ILE A 656 1.80 18.15 -14.02
N THR A 657 2.31 17.38 -13.06
CA THR A 657 2.07 17.58 -11.62
C THR A 657 3.39 17.66 -10.90
N TYR A 658 3.58 18.70 -10.11
CA TYR A 658 4.62 18.75 -9.08
C TYR A 658 3.97 18.50 -7.72
N PHE A 659 4.60 17.67 -6.90
CA PHE A 659 4.11 17.34 -5.56
C PHE A 659 5.24 17.31 -4.53
N LYS A 660 4.84 17.52 -3.28
CA LYS A 660 5.70 17.32 -2.11
C LYS A 660 4.88 16.76 -0.95
N GLU A 661 5.45 15.76 -0.29
CA GLU A 661 4.86 15.09 0.87
C GLU A 661 5.90 15.02 1.99
N LYS A 662 5.45 15.27 3.23
CA LYS A 662 6.31 15.23 4.41
C LYS A 662 5.61 14.47 5.53
N MET A 663 6.12 13.30 5.83
CA MET A 663 5.75 12.51 6.99
C MET A 663 6.83 12.60 8.05
N SER A 664 6.49 13.08 9.25
CA SER A 664 7.46 13.36 10.32
C SER A 664 7.35 12.44 11.53
N SER A 665 6.32 11.61 11.61
CA SER A 665 6.00 10.78 12.78
C SER A 665 5.68 9.33 12.42
N GLY A 666 6.33 8.80 11.39
CA GLY A 666 6.16 7.41 10.98
C GLY A 666 6.67 6.43 12.03
N PHE A 667 6.13 5.22 12.01
CA PHE A 667 6.49 4.16 12.95
C PHE A 667 7.80 3.51 12.56
N ARG A 668 8.64 3.23 13.54
CA ARG A 668 9.84 2.39 13.39
C ARG A 668 10.22 1.73 14.71
N ASN A 669 10.91 0.60 14.62
CA ASN A 669 11.53 -0.04 15.77
C ASN A 669 12.83 0.70 16.14
N MET A 670 13.01 0.92 17.43
CA MET A 670 14.16 1.59 18.02
C MET A 670 14.72 0.76 19.15
N ALA A 671 16.05 0.64 19.22
CA ALA A 671 16.73 -0.05 20.29
C ALA A 671 16.82 0.85 21.54
N PHE A 672 16.61 0.24 22.70
CA PHE A 672 16.81 0.83 24.01
C PHE A 672 17.65 -0.12 24.84
N TYR A 673 18.37 0.41 25.85
CA TYR A 673 19.24 -0.36 26.72
C TYR A 673 19.06 0.10 28.17
N GLN A 674 19.20 -0.86 29.08
CA GLN A 674 19.21 -0.59 30.53
C GLN A 674 20.10 -1.59 31.26
N PRO A 675 20.56 -1.26 32.50
CA PRO A 675 21.36 -2.17 33.28
C PRO A 675 20.52 -3.32 33.88
N TYR A 676 21.08 -4.53 33.82
CA TYR A 676 20.51 -5.73 34.42
C TYR A 676 21.53 -6.38 35.36
N ALA A 677 21.16 -6.57 36.63
CA ALA A 677 22.01 -7.18 37.62
C ALA A 677 21.69 -8.66 37.79
N TYR A 678 22.69 -9.49 37.81
CA TYR A 678 22.53 -10.93 38.06
C TYR A 678 23.76 -11.52 38.72
N THR A 679 23.61 -12.66 39.40
CA THR A 679 24.73 -13.41 39.97
C THR A 679 25.34 -14.29 38.88
N LYS A 680 26.64 -14.21 38.69
CA LYS A 680 27.38 -15.07 37.75
C LYS A 680 28.24 -16.04 38.57
N TYR A 681 28.09 -17.34 38.34
CA TYR A 681 28.84 -18.42 38.97
C TYR A 681 30.03 -18.82 38.09
N ASP A 682 31.16 -19.13 38.75
CA ASP A 682 32.36 -19.54 38.04
C ASP A 682 32.40 -21.06 37.84
N ALA A 683 31.98 -21.51 36.66
CA ALA A 683 31.99 -22.93 36.29
C ALA A 683 33.41 -23.53 36.20
N ASN A 684 34.47 -22.71 36.05
CA ASN A 684 35.85 -23.20 35.98
C ASN A 684 36.33 -23.82 37.31
N GLY A 685 35.68 -23.45 38.41
CA GLY A 685 35.99 -24.03 39.70
C GLY A 685 35.42 -25.46 39.96
N ILE A 686 34.56 -25.92 39.04
CA ILE A 686 33.94 -27.24 39.15
C ILE A 686 34.87 -28.32 38.62
N GLN A 687 35.32 -29.19 39.51
CA GLN A 687 36.16 -30.31 39.10
C GLN A 687 35.28 -31.49 38.66
N ALA A 688 35.25 -31.76 37.37
CA ALA A 688 34.34 -32.73 36.72
C ALA A 688 34.46 -34.15 37.30
N GLU A 689 35.62 -34.52 37.77
CA GLU A 689 35.89 -35.81 38.38
C GLU A 689 35.17 -36.08 39.71
N TYR A 690 34.71 -35.00 40.38
CA TYR A 690 33.97 -35.10 41.65
C TYR A 690 32.49 -34.81 41.50
N VAL A 691 32.01 -34.58 40.26
CA VAL A 691 30.59 -34.27 40.00
C VAL A 691 29.82 -35.59 39.99
N THR A 692 28.88 -35.73 40.92
CA THR A 692 27.98 -36.89 41.04
C THR A 692 26.53 -36.57 40.72
N GLY A 693 26.23 -35.34 40.28
CA GLY A 693 24.93 -34.79 39.91
C GLY A 693 25.05 -33.31 39.51
N PRO A 694 23.95 -32.65 39.20
CA PRO A 694 24.00 -31.24 38.84
C PRO A 694 24.64 -30.39 39.94
N PRO A 695 25.68 -29.57 39.67
CA PRO A 695 26.35 -28.77 40.70
C PRO A 695 25.38 -27.83 41.41
N LEU A 696 25.48 -27.77 42.75
CA LEU A 696 24.64 -26.89 43.56
C LEU A 696 25.19 -25.45 43.55
N LEU A 697 24.33 -24.45 43.31
CA LEU A 697 24.75 -23.07 43.15
C LEU A 697 25.42 -22.47 44.40
N ASP A 698 25.00 -22.86 45.55
CA ASP A 698 25.57 -22.43 46.84
C ASP A 698 26.99 -22.88 47.11
N THR A 699 27.45 -23.90 46.38
CA THR A 699 28.81 -24.44 46.47
C THR A 699 29.78 -23.81 45.46
N ILE A 700 29.29 -23.04 44.52
CA ILE A 700 30.06 -22.46 43.42
C ILE A 700 30.44 -21.02 43.73
N PRO A 701 31.71 -20.60 43.53
CA PRO A 701 32.09 -19.20 43.65
C PRO A 701 31.25 -18.34 42.73
N SER A 702 30.78 -17.22 43.24
CA SER A 702 29.91 -16.32 42.44
C SER A 702 30.28 -14.85 42.61
N GLN A 703 29.90 -14.06 41.64
CA GLN A 703 30.05 -12.59 41.69
C GLN A 703 28.76 -11.92 41.19
N ALA A 704 28.44 -10.76 41.75
CA ALA A 704 27.40 -9.91 41.24
C ALA A 704 27.93 -9.21 39.96
N VAL A 705 27.18 -9.29 38.88
CA VAL A 705 27.51 -8.69 37.60
C VAL A 705 26.33 -7.84 37.14
N THR A 706 26.61 -6.65 36.63
CA THR A 706 25.63 -5.81 35.95
C THR A 706 26.07 -5.63 34.50
N VAL A 707 25.14 -5.79 33.55
CA VAL A 707 25.41 -5.61 32.11
C VAL A 707 24.29 -4.80 31.48
N LEU A 708 24.63 -4.08 30.41
CA LEU A 708 23.60 -3.43 29.60
C LEU A 708 22.92 -4.47 28.70
N GLY A 709 21.62 -4.65 28.85
CA GLY A 709 20.78 -5.43 27.96
C GLY A 709 19.89 -4.54 27.12
N GLY A 710 19.62 -4.99 25.88
CA GLY A 710 18.87 -4.24 24.91
C GLY A 710 17.49 -4.83 24.65
N TYR A 711 16.52 -3.98 24.37
CA TYR A 711 15.20 -4.34 23.83
C TYR A 711 14.79 -3.40 22.72
N SER A 712 13.76 -3.76 21.96
CA SER A 712 13.24 -2.95 20.86
C SER A 712 11.84 -2.46 21.17
N MET A 713 11.58 -1.20 20.91
CA MET A 713 10.26 -0.56 21.10
C MET A 713 9.88 0.24 19.87
N VAL A 714 8.59 0.24 19.50
CA VAL A 714 8.08 1.03 18.39
C VAL A 714 8.02 2.51 18.79
N GLY A 715 8.60 3.38 17.97
CA GLY A 715 8.57 4.83 18.16
C GLY A 715 8.17 5.58 16.89
N ASN A 716 8.01 6.91 17.02
CA ASN A 716 7.68 7.81 15.90
C ASN A 716 8.93 8.40 15.23
N GLY A 717 10.00 7.61 15.13
CA GLY A 717 11.29 8.06 14.58
C GLY A 717 11.37 8.07 13.06
N SER A 718 10.47 7.41 12.35
CA SER A 718 10.55 7.36 10.89
C SER A 718 10.06 8.66 10.27
N ARG A 719 10.89 9.26 9.43
CA ARG A 719 10.57 10.43 8.63
C ARG A 719 10.79 10.12 7.16
N LEU A 720 9.79 10.46 6.35
CA LEU A 720 9.80 10.28 4.91
C LEU A 720 9.38 11.58 4.22
N ASP A 721 10.31 12.18 3.50
CA ASP A 721 10.06 13.34 2.65
C ASP A 721 10.08 12.88 1.18
N LYS A 722 8.99 13.12 0.45
CA LYS A 722 8.86 12.78 -0.98
C LYS A 722 8.60 14.03 -1.78
N GLU A 723 9.25 14.14 -2.92
CA GLU A 723 8.96 15.17 -3.93
C GLU A 723 9.15 14.61 -5.33
N GLY A 724 8.44 15.19 -6.30
CA GLY A 724 8.58 14.73 -7.66
C GLY A 724 7.74 15.47 -8.67
N ILE A 725 7.99 15.12 -9.94
CA ILE A 725 7.26 15.60 -11.10
C ILE A 725 6.70 14.38 -11.83
N GLU A 726 5.40 14.35 -12.05
CA GLU A 726 4.73 13.36 -12.90
C GLU A 726 4.20 14.06 -14.13
N PHE A 727 4.30 13.40 -15.29
CA PHE A 727 3.70 13.94 -16.52
C PHE A 727 3.10 12.84 -17.39
N THR A 728 2.08 13.20 -18.15
CA THR A 728 1.40 12.33 -19.09
C THR A 728 1.06 13.11 -20.35
N ILE A 729 1.34 12.53 -21.51
CA ILE A 729 1.00 13.07 -22.83
C ILE A 729 0.25 11.98 -23.57
N ASN A 730 -0.99 12.24 -23.96
CA ASN A 730 -1.79 11.35 -24.79
C ASN A 730 -2.05 12.03 -26.12
N THR A 731 -1.74 11.37 -27.23
CA THR A 731 -2.01 11.90 -28.57
C THR A 731 -3.29 11.31 -29.14
N ALA A 732 -3.98 12.08 -29.98
CA ALA A 732 -5.00 11.52 -30.85
C ALA A 732 -4.39 10.45 -31.76
N ARG A 733 -5.18 9.43 -32.12
CA ARG A 733 -4.75 8.38 -33.02
C ARG A 733 -4.45 8.95 -34.43
N TRP A 734 -3.27 8.69 -34.93
CA TRP A 734 -2.84 9.08 -36.28
C TRP A 734 -3.50 8.17 -37.31
N ARG A 735 -4.45 8.71 -38.07
CA ARG A 735 -5.30 7.91 -38.96
C ARG A 735 -4.53 7.04 -39.95
N LYS A 736 -3.40 7.52 -40.50
CA LYS A 736 -2.59 6.77 -41.48
C LYS A 736 -1.88 5.56 -40.87
N LEU A 737 -1.44 5.67 -39.61
CA LEU A 737 -0.71 4.63 -38.90
C LEU A 737 -1.63 3.82 -37.99
N ALA A 738 -2.88 4.25 -37.81
CA ALA A 738 -3.82 3.69 -36.88
C ALA A 738 -3.23 3.61 -35.44
N THR A 739 -2.30 4.51 -35.09
CA THR A 739 -1.48 4.47 -33.88
C THR A 739 -1.73 5.71 -33.03
N ALA A 740 -1.91 5.53 -31.71
CA ALA A 740 -1.86 6.58 -30.70
C ALA A 740 -0.56 6.45 -29.90
N LEU A 741 0.00 7.57 -29.46
CA LEU A 741 1.17 7.60 -28.59
C LEU A 741 0.76 8.11 -27.20
N THR A 742 1.10 7.33 -26.19
CA THR A 742 1.04 7.77 -24.79
C THR A 742 2.46 7.83 -24.23
N ILE A 743 2.83 8.98 -23.68
CA ILE A 743 4.10 9.13 -22.95
C ILE A 743 3.73 9.38 -21.50
N THR A 744 4.25 8.55 -20.60
CA THR A 744 4.17 8.78 -19.16
C THR A 744 5.57 8.84 -18.58
N GLY A 745 5.77 9.67 -17.59
CA GLY A 745 7.07 9.73 -16.93
C GLY A 745 7.00 10.37 -15.57
N ALA A 746 8.03 10.12 -14.77
CA ALA A 746 8.17 10.75 -13.48
C ALA A 746 9.63 10.86 -13.06
N TRP A 747 9.90 11.96 -12.37
CA TRP A 747 11.06 12.12 -11.50
C TRP A 747 10.58 12.04 -10.05
N PHE A 748 11.15 11.14 -9.27
CA PHE A 748 10.88 10.99 -7.84
C PHE A 748 12.16 11.12 -7.03
N ARG A 749 12.05 11.83 -5.92
CA ARG A 749 13.04 11.86 -4.85
C ARG A 749 12.38 11.48 -3.53
N SER A 750 12.94 10.47 -2.87
CA SER A 750 12.51 10.01 -1.55
C SER A 750 13.68 10.14 -0.57
N THR A 751 13.45 10.83 0.54
CA THR A 751 14.44 10.99 1.60
C THR A 751 13.89 10.31 2.85
N TYR A 752 14.52 9.22 3.24
CA TYR A 752 14.24 8.49 4.49
C TYR A 752 15.22 8.99 5.54
N THR A 753 14.70 9.35 6.71
CA THR A 753 15.51 9.83 7.83
C THR A 753 14.97 9.30 9.14
N ASN A 754 15.79 9.40 10.18
CA ASN A 754 15.37 9.18 11.56
C ASN A 754 15.31 10.54 12.29
N SER A 755 14.22 10.80 13.01
CA SER A 755 14.02 12.03 13.77
C SER A 755 14.31 11.88 15.27
N MET A 756 14.72 10.70 15.71
CA MET A 756 15.06 10.38 17.10
C MET A 756 16.53 10.02 17.21
N MET A 757 17.10 10.26 18.36
CA MET A 757 18.46 9.79 18.68
C MET A 757 18.47 8.26 18.79
N LEU A 758 19.62 7.67 18.53
CA LEU A 758 19.79 6.23 18.44
C LEU A 758 20.74 5.72 19.52
N TYR A 759 20.29 4.74 20.27
CA TYR A 759 21.18 3.84 20.99
C TYR A 759 21.77 2.83 20.00
N ASP A 760 23.08 2.74 19.95
CA ASP A 760 23.72 1.76 19.09
C ASP A 760 24.97 1.19 19.76
N HIS A 761 25.16 -0.11 19.62
CA HIS A 761 26.25 -0.83 20.24
C HIS A 761 27.39 -1.08 19.26
N VAL A 762 28.58 -1.23 19.79
CA VAL A 762 29.76 -1.69 19.05
C VAL A 762 30.03 -3.16 19.37
N SER A 763 30.68 -3.83 18.40
CA SER A 763 30.98 -5.27 18.52
C SER A 763 32.35 -5.55 19.14
N ASP A 764 33.08 -4.50 19.50
CA ASP A 764 34.43 -4.60 19.99
C ASP A 764 34.47 -5.26 21.38
N VAL A 765 35.58 -5.95 21.66
CA VAL A 765 35.86 -6.65 22.91
C VAL A 765 37.17 -6.11 23.45
N VAL A 766 37.15 -5.63 24.69
CA VAL A 766 38.31 -5.11 25.40
C VAL A 766 38.52 -5.97 26.66
N ASP A 767 39.74 -6.47 26.85
CA ASP A 767 40.11 -7.35 27.98
C ASP A 767 39.14 -8.52 28.21
N GLY A 768 38.70 -9.16 27.11
CA GLY A 768 37.79 -10.30 27.10
C GLY A 768 36.31 -9.94 27.35
N SER A 769 35.98 -8.68 27.58
CA SER A 769 34.61 -8.23 27.78
C SER A 769 34.09 -7.41 26.59
N PRO A 770 32.89 -7.74 26.06
CA PRO A 770 32.25 -6.91 25.02
C PRO A 770 31.97 -5.50 25.54
N VAL A 771 32.39 -4.47 24.81
CA VAL A 771 32.16 -3.05 25.17
C VAL A 771 30.66 -2.78 25.39
N ARG A 772 29.78 -3.39 24.61
CA ARG A 772 28.34 -3.24 24.72
C ARG A 772 27.74 -3.68 26.07
N ASN A 773 28.46 -4.47 26.86
CA ASN A 773 28.01 -4.87 28.20
C ASN A 773 28.15 -3.74 29.21
N SER A 774 29.06 -2.82 28.98
CA SER A 774 29.38 -1.70 29.86
C SER A 774 28.93 -0.35 29.31
N TYR A 775 29.01 -0.16 28.01
CA TYR A 775 28.76 1.13 27.37
C TYR A 775 27.97 1.00 26.08
N ILE A 776 26.93 1.84 25.90
CA ILE A 776 26.16 1.96 24.66
C ILE A 776 26.22 3.40 24.19
N GLY A 777 26.63 3.61 22.94
CA GLY A 777 26.66 4.93 22.34
C GLY A 777 25.25 5.46 22.05
N TYR A 778 25.04 6.76 22.29
CA TYR A 778 23.80 7.49 22.00
C TYR A 778 24.11 8.57 20.96
N TYR A 779 23.64 8.34 19.73
CA TYR A 779 24.06 9.09 18.55
C TYR A 779 22.94 9.99 18.06
N ASN A 780 23.28 11.23 17.76
CA ASN A 780 22.42 12.20 17.10
C ASN A 780 22.83 12.36 15.62
N TYR A 781 22.88 11.28 14.90
CA TYR A 781 23.13 11.32 13.48
C TYR A 781 21.96 10.71 12.70
N ASN A 782 21.87 11.12 11.44
CA ASN A 782 20.81 10.69 10.58
C ASN A 782 21.23 9.44 9.81
N GLU A 783 20.71 8.27 10.14
CA GLU A 783 20.95 7.02 9.40
C GLU A 783 20.12 6.92 8.11
N GLY A 784 19.78 8.05 7.53
CA GLY A 784 18.88 8.13 6.41
C GLY A 784 19.52 7.86 5.06
N ARG A 785 18.65 7.87 4.05
CA ARG A 785 19.00 7.65 2.65
C ARG A 785 18.21 8.57 1.74
N VAL A 786 18.86 9.07 0.70
CA VAL A 786 18.23 9.82 -0.39
C VAL A 786 18.24 8.94 -1.63
N ASN A 787 17.05 8.72 -2.19
CA ASN A 787 16.88 7.98 -3.43
C ASN A 787 16.25 8.90 -4.49
N ASN A 788 16.78 8.83 -5.72
CA ASN A 788 16.26 9.56 -6.86
C ASN A 788 16.07 8.61 -8.04
N ARG A 789 15.03 8.85 -8.81
CA ARG A 789 14.76 8.09 -10.04
C ARG A 789 14.10 8.97 -11.08
N PHE A 790 14.53 8.84 -12.33
CA PHE A 790 13.82 9.42 -13.48
C PHE A 790 13.59 8.34 -14.53
N ASN A 791 12.34 8.19 -14.93
CA ASN A 791 11.96 7.26 -15.99
C ASN A 791 10.84 7.80 -16.85
N THR A 792 10.78 7.30 -18.09
CA THR A 792 9.72 7.59 -19.05
C THR A 792 9.30 6.30 -19.77
N ASN A 793 8.02 6.19 -20.08
CA ASN A 793 7.45 5.11 -20.87
C ASN A 793 6.82 5.70 -22.12
N PHE A 794 7.18 5.18 -23.29
CA PHE A 794 6.59 5.51 -24.59
C PHE A 794 5.75 4.32 -25.05
N MET A 795 4.45 4.49 -25.11
CA MET A 795 3.52 3.44 -25.50
C MET A 795 2.88 3.78 -26.84
N PHE A 796 3.14 2.98 -27.84
CA PHE A 796 2.59 3.06 -29.18
C PHE A 796 1.46 2.03 -29.28
N ASP A 797 0.21 2.52 -29.35
CA ASP A 797 -0.97 1.69 -29.47
C ASP A 797 -1.51 1.74 -30.89
N THR A 798 -1.40 0.63 -31.63
CA THR A 798 -1.84 0.49 -33.02
C THR A 798 -3.07 -0.40 -33.06
N GLN A 799 -4.18 0.13 -33.58
CA GLN A 799 -5.45 -0.60 -33.69
C GLN A 799 -5.84 -0.79 -35.13
N ILE A 800 -5.76 -2.01 -35.61
CA ILE A 800 -6.15 -2.39 -36.97
C ILE A 800 -7.55 -3.01 -36.91
N THR A 801 -8.58 -2.14 -36.89
CA THR A 801 -9.99 -2.53 -36.71
C THR A 801 -10.47 -3.56 -37.72
N ARG A 802 -10.02 -3.44 -39.00
CA ARG A 802 -10.36 -4.39 -40.06
C ARG A 802 -9.96 -5.83 -39.71
N TRP A 803 -8.88 -5.99 -38.98
CA TRP A 803 -8.37 -7.32 -38.58
C TRP A 803 -8.74 -7.68 -37.14
N GLY A 804 -9.41 -6.80 -36.40
CA GLY A 804 -9.69 -7.01 -34.98
C GLY A 804 -8.40 -7.14 -34.14
N LEU A 805 -7.34 -6.44 -34.56
CA LEU A 805 -6.00 -6.52 -33.95
C LEU A 805 -5.66 -5.21 -33.22
N VAL A 806 -5.24 -5.35 -32.01
CA VAL A 806 -4.62 -4.29 -31.19
C VAL A 806 -3.19 -4.71 -30.90
N PHE A 807 -2.25 -3.85 -31.19
CA PHE A 807 -0.82 -4.09 -31.01
C PHE A 807 -0.21 -2.92 -30.27
N THR A 808 0.45 -3.19 -29.12
CA THR A 808 1.10 -2.18 -28.30
C THR A 808 2.57 -2.47 -28.16
N THR A 809 3.39 -1.50 -28.56
CA THR A 809 4.82 -1.47 -28.27
C THR A 809 5.08 -0.47 -27.17
N THR A 810 5.70 -0.91 -26.08
CA THR A 810 6.09 -0.02 -24.97
C THR A 810 7.60 0.02 -24.87
N VAL A 811 8.18 1.22 -25.00
CA VAL A 811 9.59 1.47 -24.75
C VAL A 811 9.69 2.13 -23.37
N GLN A 812 10.30 1.45 -22.45
CA GLN A 812 10.48 1.91 -21.06
C GLN A 812 11.92 2.32 -20.85
N CYS A 813 12.14 3.59 -20.54
CA CYS A 813 13.45 4.15 -20.28
C CYS A 813 13.57 4.53 -18.80
N MET A 814 14.39 3.83 -18.05
CA MET A 814 14.89 4.28 -16.76
C MET A 814 16.20 5.02 -17.02
N TRP A 815 16.16 6.35 -17.01
CA TRP A 815 17.31 7.17 -17.37
C TRP A 815 18.43 7.06 -16.36
N TRP A 816 18.05 7.06 -15.09
CA TRP A 816 18.97 6.86 -13.98
C TRP A 816 18.22 6.56 -12.68
N VAL A 817 18.89 5.83 -11.80
CA VAL A 817 18.52 5.64 -10.41
C VAL A 817 19.74 5.97 -9.56
N SER A 818 19.55 6.77 -8.52
CA SER A 818 20.64 7.14 -7.62
C SER A 818 20.23 6.93 -6.18
N THR A 819 21.10 6.35 -5.37
CA THR A 819 20.93 6.22 -3.93
C THR A 819 22.15 6.75 -3.21
N ARG A 820 21.94 7.43 -2.08
CA ARG A 820 23.01 7.97 -1.24
C ARG A 820 22.62 7.85 0.23
N LYS A 821 23.49 7.33 1.07
CA LYS A 821 23.35 7.42 2.52
C LYS A 821 23.59 8.86 2.97
N LEU A 822 22.86 9.31 3.98
CA LEU A 822 23.13 10.59 4.61
C LEU A 822 24.41 10.51 5.43
N TRP A 823 25.13 11.62 5.50
CA TRP A 823 26.40 11.67 6.18
C TRP A 823 26.25 11.48 7.71
N GLN A 824 27.18 10.77 8.30
CA GLN A 824 27.26 10.46 9.73
C GLN A 824 28.68 10.77 10.21
N ASN A 825 28.82 11.45 11.34
CA ASN A 825 30.11 11.75 11.91
C ASN A 825 30.71 10.59 12.73
N GLY A 826 29.88 9.58 13.09
CA GLY A 826 30.32 8.43 13.85
C GLY A 826 30.58 8.67 15.34
N VAL A 827 30.46 9.90 15.81
CA VAL A 827 30.76 10.28 17.20
C VAL A 827 29.46 10.30 17.99
N PRO A 828 29.34 9.58 19.13
CA PRO A 828 28.16 9.68 19.97
C PRO A 828 28.09 11.05 20.64
N GLU A 829 26.89 11.53 20.95
CA GLU A 829 26.67 12.75 21.75
C GLU A 829 26.83 12.44 23.24
N SER A 830 26.43 11.25 23.64
CA SER A 830 26.55 10.71 24.98
C SER A 830 26.65 9.19 24.94
N TYR A 831 26.91 8.58 26.06
CA TYR A 831 26.90 7.12 26.22
C TYR A 831 26.16 6.72 27.49
N LEU A 832 25.49 5.59 27.43
CA LEU A 832 24.89 4.94 28.58
C LEU A 832 25.96 4.16 29.33
N ASP A 833 26.10 4.38 30.62
CA ASP A 833 27.02 3.67 31.50
C ASP A 833 26.29 2.61 32.31
N VAL A 834 26.82 1.39 32.36
CA VAL A 834 26.29 0.29 33.17
C VAL A 834 26.34 0.56 34.65
N ALA A 835 27.30 1.40 35.13
CA ALA A 835 27.55 1.63 36.52
C ALA A 835 26.38 2.34 37.25
N ASP A 836 25.70 3.25 36.57
CA ASP A 836 24.61 4.02 37.12
C ASP A 836 23.33 4.04 36.24
N GLY A 837 23.40 3.46 35.05
CA GLY A 837 22.29 3.45 34.13
C GLY A 837 21.93 4.82 33.55
N GLN A 838 22.86 5.77 33.58
CA GLN A 838 22.64 7.15 33.13
C GLN A 838 23.41 7.46 31.86
N LEU A 839 22.94 8.49 31.14
CA LEU A 839 23.63 9.03 29.98
C LEU A 839 24.69 10.05 30.41
N HIS A 840 25.93 9.77 30.05
CA HIS A 840 27.07 10.64 30.25
C HIS A 840 27.48 11.33 28.94
N PRO A 841 27.85 12.63 28.97
CA PRO A 841 28.36 13.32 27.79
C PRO A 841 29.61 12.65 27.22
N TYR A 842 29.68 12.44 25.93
CA TYR A 842 30.86 11.92 25.25
C TYR A 842 31.80 13.06 24.89
N THR A 843 32.93 13.14 25.56
CA THR A 843 33.88 14.26 25.50
C THR A 843 35.19 13.83 24.85
N THR A 844 36.15 14.79 24.67
CA THR A 844 37.51 14.47 24.26
C THR A 844 38.22 13.51 25.21
N THR A 845 37.90 13.59 26.51
CA THR A 845 38.44 12.64 27.50
C THR A 845 37.91 11.24 27.24
N SER A 846 36.59 11.12 26.91
CA SER A 846 35.98 9.83 26.55
C SER A 846 36.62 9.23 25.28
N GLN A 847 37.01 10.06 24.32
CA GLN A 847 37.70 9.61 23.12
C GLN A 847 39.11 9.06 23.38
N SER A 848 39.72 9.43 24.49
CA SER A 848 41.02 8.95 24.90
C SER A 848 40.99 7.81 25.90
N ASP A 849 39.80 7.46 26.37
CA ASP A 849 39.58 6.33 27.29
C ASP A 849 39.81 5.01 26.56
N PRO A 850 40.50 4.02 27.18
CA PRO A 850 40.83 2.73 26.53
C PRO A 850 39.62 1.92 26.05
N VAL A 851 38.44 2.11 26.64
CA VAL A 851 37.22 1.40 26.28
C VAL A 851 36.22 2.27 25.53
N LEU A 852 35.97 3.51 26.02
CA LEU A 852 34.99 4.41 25.43
C LEU A 852 35.37 4.86 24.01
N GLN A 853 36.65 4.88 23.65
CA GLN A 853 37.09 5.24 22.31
C GLN A 853 36.46 4.41 21.20
N PHE A 854 36.11 3.14 21.48
CA PHE A 854 35.46 2.24 20.53
C PHE A 854 34.02 2.66 20.19
N LEU A 855 33.40 3.53 20.99
CA LEU A 855 32.10 4.11 20.64
C LEU A 855 32.20 5.10 19.48
N THR A 856 33.39 5.64 19.16
CA THR A 856 33.60 6.45 17.96
C THR A 856 33.70 5.53 16.75
N ARG A 857 32.75 5.64 15.84
CA ARG A 857 32.70 4.88 14.59
C ARG A 857 33.44 5.60 13.49
N THR A 858 34.24 4.87 12.76
CA THR A 858 34.93 5.36 11.58
C THR A 858 34.20 4.87 10.32
N TYR A 859 33.83 5.79 9.46
CA TYR A 859 33.21 5.50 8.18
C TYR A 859 34.18 5.81 7.04
N ASN A 860 34.17 4.95 6.01
CA ASN A 860 34.82 5.26 4.75
C ASN A 860 34.00 6.34 4.02
N ASP A 861 34.63 7.41 3.55
CA ASP A 861 34.00 8.53 2.84
C ASP A 861 33.20 8.05 1.63
N ASN A 862 33.61 6.99 0.97
CA ASN A 862 32.90 6.39 -0.15
C ASN A 862 31.51 5.86 0.23
N LEU A 863 31.25 5.59 1.52
CA LEU A 863 29.94 5.13 2.01
C LEU A 863 28.81 6.14 1.74
N PHE A 864 29.17 7.44 1.74
CA PHE A 864 28.24 8.55 1.57
C PHE A 864 28.17 9.06 0.13
N ASN A 865 28.95 8.48 -0.77
CA ASN A 865 28.89 8.81 -2.18
C ASN A 865 27.58 8.34 -2.82
N ALA A 866 27.09 9.07 -3.80
CA ALA A 866 25.94 8.67 -4.57
C ALA A 866 26.28 7.48 -5.48
N LEU A 867 25.56 6.39 -5.31
CA LEU A 867 25.61 5.24 -6.20
C LEU A 867 24.57 5.44 -7.29
N THR A 868 25.00 5.62 -8.53
CA THR A 868 24.11 5.90 -9.66
C THR A 868 24.15 4.73 -10.64
N THR A 869 22.98 4.16 -10.90
CA THR A 869 22.75 3.18 -11.95
C THR A 869 22.39 3.93 -13.23
N PRO A 870 23.12 3.75 -14.34
CA PRO A 870 22.86 4.42 -15.60
C PRO A 870 21.62 3.87 -16.30
N ILE A 871 21.35 4.39 -17.48
CA ILE A 871 20.18 4.05 -18.31
C ILE A 871 19.91 2.54 -18.37
N ALA A 872 18.61 2.20 -18.25
CA ALA A 872 18.09 0.91 -18.61
C ALA A 872 16.93 1.12 -19.59
N LEU A 873 16.97 0.46 -20.74
CA LEU A 873 15.92 0.53 -21.73
C LEU A 873 15.35 -0.87 -21.94
N TYR A 874 14.02 -0.96 -21.98
CA TYR A 874 13.29 -2.20 -22.26
C TYR A 874 12.25 -1.97 -23.33
N VAL A 875 12.09 -2.92 -24.25
CA VAL A 875 11.02 -2.94 -25.24
C VAL A 875 10.09 -4.10 -24.95
N ASN A 876 8.83 -3.78 -24.71
CA ASN A 876 7.76 -4.73 -24.48
C ASN A 876 6.78 -4.72 -25.64
N LEU A 877 6.28 -5.89 -26.04
CA LEU A 877 5.29 -6.08 -27.08
C LEU A 877 4.06 -6.79 -26.55
N LYS A 878 2.87 -6.26 -26.86
CA LYS A 878 1.59 -6.90 -26.57
C LYS A 878 0.73 -6.89 -27.82
N ALA A 879 0.10 -8.02 -28.15
CA ALA A 879 -0.82 -8.13 -29.26
C ALA A 879 -2.10 -8.83 -28.81
N THR A 880 -3.24 -8.25 -29.17
CA THR A 880 -4.56 -8.79 -28.87
C THR A 880 -5.35 -8.92 -30.15
N LYS A 881 -5.84 -10.11 -30.45
CA LYS A 881 -6.62 -10.46 -31.63
C LYS A 881 -8.02 -10.92 -31.21
N LYS A 882 -9.05 -10.24 -31.72
CA LYS A 882 -10.43 -10.72 -31.65
C LYS A 882 -10.70 -11.68 -32.82
N VAL A 883 -11.14 -12.89 -32.49
CA VAL A 883 -11.51 -13.94 -33.43
C VAL A 883 -13.00 -14.18 -33.35
N GLY A 884 -13.75 -13.68 -34.30
CA GLY A 884 -15.21 -13.68 -34.25
C GLY A 884 -15.74 -12.81 -33.12
N LYS A 885 -16.88 -13.21 -32.55
CA LYS A 885 -17.58 -12.49 -31.44
C LYS A 885 -17.25 -13.03 -30.04
N HIS A 886 -16.66 -14.22 -29.97
CA HIS A 886 -16.60 -15.01 -28.73
C HIS A 886 -15.19 -15.28 -28.24
N LEU A 887 -14.17 -15.12 -29.06
CA LEU A 887 -12.80 -15.45 -28.70
C LEU A 887 -11.87 -14.24 -28.89
N GLN A 888 -11.07 -13.99 -27.86
CA GLN A 888 -9.96 -13.06 -27.92
C GLN A 888 -8.69 -13.80 -27.54
N ILE A 889 -7.67 -13.69 -28.38
CA ILE A 889 -6.34 -14.23 -28.15
C ILE A 889 -5.40 -13.06 -27.89
N ALA A 890 -4.65 -13.13 -26.85
CA ALA A 890 -3.67 -12.11 -26.51
C ALA A 890 -2.31 -12.76 -26.22
N VAL A 891 -1.24 -12.13 -26.69
CA VAL A 891 0.14 -12.55 -26.45
C VAL A 891 0.95 -11.37 -26.01
N PHE A 892 1.93 -11.59 -25.15
CA PHE A 892 2.86 -10.56 -24.73
C PHE A 892 4.28 -11.09 -24.66
N ALA A 893 5.24 -10.20 -24.87
CA ALA A 893 6.67 -10.42 -24.66
C ALA A 893 7.23 -9.15 -24.00
N ASN A 894 7.59 -9.25 -22.75
CA ASN A 894 8.21 -8.17 -22.00
C ASN A 894 9.73 -8.34 -22.05
N ARG A 895 10.47 -7.24 -22.12
CA ARG A 895 11.93 -7.22 -22.22
C ARG A 895 12.44 -8.00 -23.44
N LEU A 896 11.70 -7.95 -24.53
CA LEU A 896 12.10 -8.61 -25.79
C LEU A 896 13.43 -8.06 -26.32
N ILE A 897 13.65 -6.76 -26.13
CA ILE A 897 14.90 -6.07 -26.39
C ILE A 897 15.24 -5.28 -25.14
N ASP A 898 16.46 -5.34 -24.69
CA ASP A 898 16.99 -4.53 -23.61
C ASP A 898 18.30 -3.84 -24.00
N TYR A 899 18.57 -2.73 -23.33
CA TYR A 899 19.87 -2.06 -23.34
C TYR A 899 20.26 -1.72 -21.90
N LEU A 900 21.18 -2.49 -21.36
CA LEU A 900 21.62 -2.47 -19.97
C LEU A 900 23.15 -2.33 -19.92
N PRO A 901 23.72 -1.13 -20.17
CA PRO A 901 25.16 -0.98 -20.17
C PRO A 901 25.75 -1.34 -18.80
N ASP A 902 26.90 -2.01 -18.82
CA ASP A 902 27.72 -2.25 -17.65
C ASP A 902 28.19 -0.92 -17.06
N TYR A 903 28.40 -0.87 -15.76
CA TYR A 903 28.89 0.36 -15.11
C TYR A 903 29.76 0.04 -13.89
N LYS A 904 30.56 1.01 -13.48
CA LYS A 904 31.39 0.89 -12.27
C LYS A 904 30.64 1.42 -11.05
N SER A 905 30.61 0.65 -9.96
CA SER A 905 30.08 1.04 -8.66
C SER A 905 31.10 0.67 -7.59
N ASN A 906 31.53 1.62 -6.80
CA ASN A 906 32.57 1.43 -5.76
C ASN A 906 33.83 0.71 -6.27
N GLY A 907 34.26 1.04 -7.50
CA GLY A 907 35.44 0.42 -8.12
C GLY A 907 35.21 -0.95 -8.76
N LEU A 908 34.06 -1.59 -8.52
CA LEU A 908 33.71 -2.87 -9.11
C LEU A 908 32.86 -2.69 -10.37
N MET A 909 33.08 -3.56 -11.35
CA MET A 909 32.24 -3.62 -12.54
C MET A 909 30.94 -4.34 -12.23
N VAL A 910 29.81 -3.67 -12.44
CA VAL A 910 28.47 -4.23 -12.30
C VAL A 910 27.94 -4.56 -13.69
N ARG A 911 27.68 -5.84 -13.96
CA ARG A 911 26.99 -6.31 -15.13
C ARG A 911 25.50 -6.44 -14.85
N ARG A 912 24.67 -6.05 -15.80
CA ARG A 912 23.23 -6.14 -15.72
C ARG A 912 22.70 -7.03 -16.82
N THR A 913 21.83 -7.94 -16.47
CA THR A 913 21.12 -8.81 -17.40
C THR A 913 19.63 -8.77 -17.09
N SER A 914 18.79 -8.97 -18.07
CA SER A 914 17.37 -9.21 -17.89
C SER A 914 16.93 -10.37 -18.79
N ASP A 915 16.05 -11.20 -18.26
CA ASP A 915 15.47 -12.29 -19.03
C ASP A 915 14.17 -11.79 -19.71
N PRO A 916 13.93 -12.14 -20.99
CA PRO A 916 12.64 -11.89 -21.59
C PRO A 916 11.55 -12.71 -20.89
N TYR A 917 10.36 -12.13 -20.78
CA TYR A 917 9.20 -12.75 -20.14
C TYR A 917 8.01 -12.68 -21.09
N PHE A 918 7.40 -13.83 -21.36
CA PHE A 918 6.31 -13.92 -22.33
C PHE A 918 5.19 -14.85 -21.85
N GLY A 919 4.03 -14.63 -22.43
CA GLY A 919 2.86 -15.43 -22.11
C GLY A 919 1.74 -15.21 -23.13
N MET A 920 0.69 -15.99 -22.92
CA MET A 920 -0.50 -16.02 -23.76
C MET A 920 -1.76 -16.04 -22.90
N GLU A 921 -2.81 -15.44 -23.41
CA GLU A 921 -4.12 -15.42 -22.79
C GLU A 921 -5.23 -15.70 -23.82
N LEU A 922 -6.20 -16.48 -23.43
CA LEU A 922 -7.42 -16.77 -24.17
C LEU A 922 -8.62 -16.28 -23.35
N ASN A 923 -9.43 -15.41 -23.94
CA ASN A 923 -10.66 -14.92 -23.35
C ASN A 923 -11.85 -15.37 -24.20
N PHE A 924 -12.78 -16.08 -23.59
CA PHE A 924 -14.03 -16.50 -24.20
C PHE A 924 -15.19 -15.70 -23.61
N SER A 925 -16.14 -15.31 -24.46
CA SER A 925 -17.38 -14.63 -24.08
C SER A 925 -18.54 -15.26 -24.83
N LEU A 926 -19.41 -16.01 -24.12
CA LEU A 926 -20.52 -16.82 -24.67
C LEU A 926 -21.89 -16.25 -24.27
#